data_ca9b1c425e2ff476a8c53da2e5e132cc
#
_entry.id   ca9b1c425e2ff476a8c53da2e5e132cc
#
_cell.length_a   1.000
_cell.length_b   1.000
_cell.length_c   1.000
_cell.angle_alpha   90.00
_cell.angle_beta   90.00
_cell.angle_gamma   90.00
#
_symmetry.space_group_name_H-M   'P 1'
#
loop_
_entity.id
_entity.type
_entity.pdbx_description
1 polymer ?
#
loop_
_entity_poly.entity_id
_entity_poly.type
_entity_poly.pdbx_seq_one_letter_code
_entity_poly.pdbx_strand_id
1 'polypeptide(L)'
;MRTQEILMSGIGDCTKTIATAEGELTVYSLRELEREGVVKDLSKMPYSIKVIVENMLRRRDGEVVTDDDVRAAASWSPEGNDGEDIPWMPARVLLQDLTGGAAVTDLASMREAVAAMGKDPELINPLVPVDLVIDHSLITDYAGRADARELNEELDFQRNSERYALFKWAQKSLRNFRAVPSGNGICHQVNLEYLSPLVHVVEKDGKKIAYPDSCFGTDSHTTQIDGLGVAGWGVGGIEAEAVMVGQPSYMPLPDVIGFRLTGKLNDGVTATDLVLTVVSMLRKKGVVGKFVEFYGPGYKELPVPDRSTLANMAPEYGATMGYCPVDERTMEYLRLTGRDEAHVDAVEKYMREQTMWYESEPEYTDTLELDMSTVVPCLAGHKRPQDLIPMSQMKERFAETLQALGYGEQRKPVAGQLGDGSLVIASITSCTNTANPSVMIAAGLVAKKACDLGLTSSPHVKTSLSPGSKAVTRYLENSGLLVYLEKLGFHVCGYGCMTCIGNSGPLSDEVSNSIRANDLAVAAVASSNRNFEGRIHPLVKANYLASPPLVVAYAIAGRVDIDLDREPLAVKDGREVYLRDIWPSDWEVRELTDQFVTRALYSANNAKLFTGSARWDAVPCEESPLFKWDEDSTYIRNPPFFDDIAEEPEIRSIEGARCLAKLGDSITTDHISPAGSFRPETDAGRYLMSKGVEPKDFNSYGSRRANHEVMVRGTFANVRLRNMLVPGSEGSCSVYHPDGTVDTIFETSRRYYEDMTPLVVLAGKEYGTGSSRDWAAKGPLLLGVRAVIAESFERIHRSNLVGMGIVPLQFLPGQSCETLGLNGTETFDIDLEDLEPRCPVRVTAYRDGQKLEFDTICRVDVPAEVDYIANGGILQYVLRRMAE
;
A
#
# COMPACT_ATOMS: atom_id res chain seq x y z
N MET A 1 -10.44 37.34 28.88
CA MET A 1 -11.93 37.37 28.79
C MET A 1 -12.46 37.00 27.42
N ARG A 2 -12.09 37.66 26.31
CA ARG A 2 -12.57 37.25 24.97
C ARG A 2 -12.20 35.82 24.55
N THR A 3 -11.02 35.32 24.93
CA THR A 3 -10.57 33.97 24.60
C THR A 3 -11.28 32.88 25.39
N GLN A 4 -11.76 33.16 26.61
CA GLN A 4 -12.54 32.21 27.42
C GLN A 4 -14.03 32.19 27.06
N GLU A 5 -14.59 33.30 26.53
CA GLU A 5 -15.97 33.32 26.05
C GLU A 5 -16.16 32.59 24.71
N ILE A 6 -15.11 32.53 23.86
CA ILE A 6 -15.16 31.79 22.57
C ILE A 6 -15.12 30.28 22.83
N LEU A 7 -14.48 29.82 23.92
CA LEU A 7 -14.42 28.41 24.31
C LEU A 7 -15.75 27.84 24.84
N MET A 8 -16.74 28.67 25.16
CA MET A 8 -18.03 28.26 25.69
C MET A 8 -19.22 28.42 24.70
N SER A 9 -19.00 29.00 23.53
CA SER A 9 -20.03 29.07 22.47
C SER A 9 -19.83 27.95 21.47
N GLY A 10 -20.88 27.22 21.10
CA GLY A 10 -20.86 26.25 20.00
C GLY A 10 -20.37 26.88 18.70
N ILE A 11 -19.73 26.09 17.86
CA ILE A 11 -19.33 26.52 16.50
C ILE A 11 -20.59 26.72 15.66
N GLY A 12 -20.70 27.86 14.93
CA GLY A 12 -21.82 28.18 14.06
C GLY A 12 -22.01 27.21 12.88
N ASP A 13 -22.99 27.45 12.04
CA ASP A 13 -23.25 26.57 10.87
C ASP A 13 -22.09 26.56 9.86
N CYS A 14 -21.31 27.65 9.75
CA CYS A 14 -20.17 27.80 8.84
C CYS A 14 -20.44 27.39 7.37
N THR A 15 -21.72 27.28 6.96
CA THR A 15 -22.06 26.95 5.56
C THR A 15 -22.11 28.21 4.71
N LYS A 16 -21.73 28.05 3.43
CA LYS A 16 -21.76 29.13 2.42
C LYS A 16 -22.18 28.59 1.06
N THR A 17 -22.86 29.39 0.29
CA THR A 17 -23.19 29.07 -1.11
C THR A 17 -22.22 29.77 -2.04
N ILE A 18 -21.64 29.00 -2.99
CA ILE A 18 -20.77 29.49 -4.06
C ILE A 18 -21.42 29.23 -5.42
N ALA A 19 -21.29 30.18 -6.34
CA ALA A 19 -21.81 30.06 -7.70
C ALA A 19 -20.75 29.48 -8.64
N THR A 20 -21.09 28.38 -9.30
CA THR A 20 -20.19 27.65 -10.22
C THR A 20 -20.91 27.36 -11.54
N ALA A 21 -20.17 26.83 -12.53
CA ALA A 21 -20.74 26.38 -13.79
C ALA A 21 -21.65 25.13 -13.63
N GLU A 22 -21.49 24.37 -12.53
CA GLU A 22 -22.41 23.27 -12.15
C GLU A 22 -23.67 23.76 -11.40
N GLY A 23 -23.78 25.09 -11.15
CA GLY A 23 -24.84 25.71 -10.37
C GLY A 23 -24.34 26.17 -9.00
N GLU A 24 -25.31 26.48 -8.11
CA GLU A 24 -25.01 26.85 -6.73
C GLU A 24 -24.60 25.62 -5.90
N LEU A 25 -23.45 25.72 -5.23
CA LEU A 25 -22.93 24.67 -4.35
C LEU A 25 -22.86 25.17 -2.90
N THR A 26 -23.36 24.39 -1.97
CA THR A 26 -23.19 24.61 -0.53
C THR A 26 -21.85 24.00 -0.08
N VAL A 27 -21.05 24.78 0.65
CA VAL A 27 -19.74 24.38 1.16
C VAL A 27 -19.66 24.64 2.67
N TYR A 28 -18.90 23.84 3.39
CA TYR A 28 -18.55 24.08 4.79
C TYR A 28 -17.28 24.93 4.80
N SER A 29 -17.44 26.25 4.94
CA SER A 29 -16.40 27.22 4.64
C SER A 29 -15.39 27.39 5.77
N LEU A 30 -14.13 27.11 5.50
CA LEU A 30 -13.03 27.39 6.42
C LEU A 30 -12.85 28.89 6.68
N ARG A 31 -13.20 29.75 5.69
CA ARG A 31 -13.19 31.22 5.88
C ARG A 31 -14.22 31.68 6.91
N GLU A 32 -15.39 31.04 6.96
CA GLU A 32 -16.38 31.33 7.99
C GLU A 32 -15.90 30.87 9.37
N LEU A 33 -15.25 29.70 9.42
CA LEU A 33 -14.62 29.17 10.65
C LEU A 33 -13.51 30.11 11.19
N GLU A 34 -12.72 30.72 10.29
CA GLU A 34 -11.73 31.74 10.64
C GLU A 34 -12.42 33.03 11.14
N ARG A 35 -13.53 33.45 10.53
CA ARG A 35 -14.30 34.62 10.98
C ARG A 35 -14.89 34.43 12.37
N GLU A 36 -15.31 33.24 12.71
CA GLU A 36 -15.73 32.87 14.06
C GLU A 36 -14.58 32.82 15.08
N GLY A 37 -13.34 32.87 14.61
CA GLY A 37 -12.15 32.88 15.45
C GLY A 37 -11.73 31.49 15.95
N VAL A 38 -12.29 30.43 15.36
CA VAL A 38 -11.89 29.03 15.65
C VAL A 38 -10.53 28.72 15.05
N VAL A 39 -10.27 29.14 13.80
CA VAL A 39 -8.96 29.16 13.18
C VAL A 39 -8.35 30.55 13.31
N LYS A 40 -7.07 30.64 13.64
CA LYS A 40 -6.39 31.94 13.80
C LYS A 40 -5.98 32.58 12.46
N ASP A 41 -5.38 31.80 11.57
CA ASP A 41 -4.83 32.28 10.31
C ASP A 41 -4.70 31.11 9.32
N LEU A 42 -5.64 31.01 8.38
CA LEU A 42 -5.64 29.97 7.35
C LEU A 42 -4.45 30.08 6.40
N SER A 43 -3.83 31.25 6.23
CA SER A 43 -2.69 31.41 5.33
C SER A 43 -1.43 30.71 5.82
N LYS A 44 -1.34 30.46 7.12
CA LYS A 44 -0.21 29.79 7.78
C LYS A 44 -0.40 28.28 7.94
N MET A 45 -1.64 27.81 7.85
CA MET A 45 -1.97 26.40 8.02
C MET A 45 -1.58 25.60 6.77
N PRO A 46 -0.91 24.45 6.92
CA PRO A 46 -0.62 23.53 5.81
C PRO A 46 -1.90 23.13 5.03
N TYR A 47 -1.78 22.96 3.72
CA TYR A 47 -2.93 22.63 2.87
C TYR A 47 -3.52 21.25 3.23
N SER A 48 -2.68 20.31 3.58
CA SER A 48 -3.09 18.99 4.08
C SER A 48 -3.91 19.06 5.36
N ILE A 49 -3.58 19.97 6.29
CA ILE A 49 -4.33 20.17 7.53
C ILE A 49 -5.69 20.85 7.25
N LYS A 50 -5.77 21.77 6.28
CA LYS A 50 -7.06 22.35 5.87
C LYS A 50 -8.08 21.30 5.43
N VAL A 51 -7.63 20.24 4.75
CA VAL A 51 -8.50 19.10 4.37
C VAL A 51 -9.04 18.40 5.62
N ILE A 52 -8.20 18.21 6.65
CA ILE A 52 -8.63 17.62 7.93
C ILE A 52 -9.65 18.51 8.62
N VAL A 53 -9.39 19.81 8.74
CA VAL A 53 -10.30 20.76 9.40
C VAL A 53 -11.67 20.82 8.66
N GLU A 54 -11.68 20.83 7.34
CA GLU A 54 -12.92 20.77 6.54
C GLU A 54 -13.70 19.50 6.85
N ASN A 55 -13.00 18.35 6.89
CA ASN A 55 -13.62 17.07 7.18
C ASN A 55 -14.30 17.05 8.56
N MET A 56 -13.62 17.52 9.60
CA MET A 56 -14.18 17.64 10.94
C MET A 56 -15.40 18.60 10.94
N LEU A 57 -15.28 19.76 10.33
CA LEU A 57 -16.36 20.76 10.27
C LEU A 57 -17.62 20.20 9.57
N ARG A 58 -17.44 19.53 8.43
CA ARG A 58 -18.54 18.97 7.63
C ARG A 58 -19.21 17.76 8.27
N ARG A 59 -18.45 16.95 9.00
CA ARG A 59 -18.94 15.71 9.62
C ARG A 59 -19.41 15.89 11.05
N ARG A 60 -19.33 17.10 11.58
CA ARG A 60 -19.76 17.43 12.92
C ARG A 60 -21.23 17.03 13.14
N ASP A 61 -21.46 16.11 14.06
CA ASP A 61 -22.79 15.60 14.46
C ASP A 61 -23.05 15.74 15.97
N GLY A 62 -22.01 16.07 16.76
CA GLY A 62 -22.05 16.23 18.20
C GLY A 62 -21.95 14.93 18.99
N GLU A 63 -21.80 13.79 18.29
CA GLU A 63 -21.62 12.45 18.91
C GLU A 63 -20.25 11.87 18.52
N VAL A 64 -20.02 11.62 17.23
CA VAL A 64 -18.79 11.04 16.69
C VAL A 64 -17.77 12.13 16.41
N VAL A 65 -18.21 13.25 15.83
CA VAL A 65 -17.38 14.43 15.58
C VAL A 65 -18.01 15.61 16.34
N THR A 66 -17.31 16.05 17.37
CA THR A 66 -17.76 17.13 18.26
C THR A 66 -17.19 18.49 17.88
N ASP A 67 -17.67 19.56 18.51
CA ASP A 67 -17.07 20.90 18.38
C ASP A 67 -15.62 20.92 18.86
N ASP A 68 -15.27 20.06 19.84
CA ASP A 68 -13.92 19.99 20.37
C ASP A 68 -12.96 19.33 19.38
N ASP A 69 -13.39 18.32 18.61
CA ASP A 69 -12.60 17.73 17.53
C ASP A 69 -12.30 18.75 16.41
N VAL A 70 -13.30 19.58 16.06
CA VAL A 70 -13.09 20.67 15.11
C VAL A 70 -12.07 21.68 15.64
N ARG A 71 -12.16 22.04 16.93
CA ARG A 71 -11.20 22.97 17.58
C ARG A 71 -9.80 22.34 17.68
N ALA A 72 -9.70 21.08 18.02
CA ALA A 72 -8.43 20.35 18.05
C ALA A 72 -7.74 20.39 16.70
N ALA A 73 -8.45 20.02 15.61
CA ALA A 73 -7.90 20.08 14.26
C ALA A 73 -7.53 21.52 13.83
N ALA A 74 -8.38 22.51 14.17
CA ALA A 74 -8.17 23.93 13.86
C ALA A 74 -7.01 24.56 14.65
N SER A 75 -6.61 23.98 15.78
CA SER A 75 -5.53 24.45 16.65
C SER A 75 -4.13 23.97 16.23
N TRP A 76 -4.03 23.25 15.10
CA TRP A 76 -2.75 22.74 14.61
C TRP A 76 -1.64 23.81 14.68
N SER A 77 -0.47 23.44 15.18
CA SER A 77 0.68 24.31 15.39
C SER A 77 1.97 23.67 14.90
N PRO A 78 2.88 24.47 14.29
CA PRO A 78 4.21 23.97 13.91
C PRO A 78 5.10 23.60 15.12
N GLU A 79 4.81 24.11 16.33
CA GLU A 79 5.56 23.76 17.54
C GLU A 79 5.21 22.36 18.09
N GLY A 80 4.21 21.70 17.51
CA GLY A 80 3.72 20.39 17.91
C GLY A 80 2.25 20.43 18.34
N ASN A 81 1.67 19.27 18.46
CA ASN A 81 0.27 19.07 18.83
C ASN A 81 0.22 18.16 20.07
N ASP A 82 -0.76 18.35 20.94
CA ASP A 82 -0.85 17.64 22.23
C ASP A 82 -1.16 16.13 22.10
N GLY A 83 -1.15 15.59 20.88
CA GLY A 83 -1.29 14.17 20.61
C GLY A 83 -2.73 13.64 20.79
N GLU A 84 -3.73 14.52 20.78
CA GLU A 84 -5.13 14.12 20.76
C GLU A 84 -5.46 13.45 19.41
N ASP A 85 -6.16 12.32 19.48
CA ASP A 85 -6.63 11.62 18.29
C ASP A 85 -7.93 12.26 17.78
N ILE A 86 -8.03 12.43 16.46
CA ILE A 86 -9.20 12.98 15.78
C ILE A 86 -9.92 11.89 14.98
N PRO A 87 -11.28 11.91 14.92
CA PRO A 87 -12.07 10.93 14.18
C PRO A 87 -12.10 11.24 12.68
N TRP A 88 -11.15 10.69 11.92
CA TRP A 88 -11.06 10.91 10.48
C TRP A 88 -11.95 9.95 9.68
N MET A 89 -12.70 10.48 8.70
CA MET A 89 -13.52 9.70 7.80
C MET A 89 -13.25 10.10 6.34
N PRO A 90 -12.64 9.27 5.50
CA PRO A 90 -12.38 9.60 4.11
C PRO A 90 -13.67 9.75 3.31
N ALA A 91 -13.57 10.44 2.16
CA ALA A 91 -14.69 10.59 1.23
C ALA A 91 -15.03 9.27 0.51
N ARG A 92 -14.04 8.41 0.31
CA ARG A 92 -14.18 7.11 -0.37
C ARG A 92 -13.07 6.13 0.00
N VAL A 93 -13.29 4.87 -0.38
CA VAL A 93 -12.34 3.77 -0.20
C VAL A 93 -11.94 3.19 -1.55
N LEU A 94 -10.64 2.91 -1.72
CA LEU A 94 -10.05 2.24 -2.88
C LEU A 94 -9.48 0.89 -2.47
N LEU A 95 -10.00 -0.19 -3.02
CA LEU A 95 -9.54 -1.54 -2.75
C LEU A 95 -8.71 -2.06 -3.93
N GLN A 96 -7.58 -2.68 -3.65
CA GLN A 96 -6.93 -3.60 -4.59
C GLN A 96 -7.43 -5.02 -4.36
N ASP A 97 -7.34 -5.89 -5.34
CA ASP A 97 -8.05 -7.17 -5.34
C ASP A 97 -7.54 -8.23 -4.33
N LEU A 98 -6.31 -8.15 -3.83
CA LEU A 98 -5.82 -9.14 -2.85
C LEU A 98 -6.36 -8.85 -1.44
N THR A 99 -6.23 -7.62 -0.95
CA THR A 99 -6.77 -7.21 0.36
C THR A 99 -8.28 -6.96 0.26
N GLY A 100 -8.75 -6.40 -0.86
CA GLY A 100 -10.17 -6.21 -1.12
C GLY A 100 -10.96 -7.53 -1.17
N GLY A 101 -10.31 -8.63 -1.58
CA GLY A 101 -10.91 -9.96 -1.51
C GLY A 101 -11.28 -10.38 -0.08
N ALA A 102 -10.39 -10.13 0.89
CA ALA A 102 -10.67 -10.37 2.30
C ALA A 102 -11.80 -9.45 2.80
N ALA A 103 -11.71 -8.15 2.52
CA ALA A 103 -12.72 -7.18 2.95
C ALA A 103 -14.13 -7.48 2.41
N VAL A 104 -14.25 -7.87 1.15
CA VAL A 104 -15.53 -8.27 0.55
C VAL A 104 -16.04 -9.57 1.18
N THR A 105 -15.14 -10.51 1.51
CA THR A 105 -15.49 -11.75 2.22
C THR A 105 -16.07 -11.45 3.60
N ASP A 106 -15.48 -10.54 4.34
CA ASP A 106 -15.96 -10.14 5.67
C ASP A 106 -17.32 -9.43 5.58
N LEU A 107 -17.55 -8.54 4.61
CA LEU A 107 -18.87 -7.95 4.38
C LEU A 107 -19.92 -9.00 4.00
N ALA A 108 -19.56 -10.01 3.23
CA ALA A 108 -20.45 -11.14 2.92
C ALA A 108 -20.78 -11.95 4.16
N SER A 109 -19.80 -12.22 5.02
CA SER A 109 -19.98 -12.90 6.30
C SER A 109 -20.83 -12.10 7.28
N MET A 110 -20.63 -10.77 7.36
CA MET A 110 -21.48 -9.87 8.15
C MET A 110 -22.96 -9.93 7.71
N ARG A 111 -23.23 -9.96 6.39
CA ARG A 111 -24.60 -10.13 5.86
C ARG A 111 -25.23 -11.43 6.30
N GLU A 112 -24.47 -12.52 6.29
CA GLU A 112 -24.95 -13.81 6.75
C GLU A 112 -25.25 -13.81 8.25
N ALA A 113 -24.36 -13.22 9.06
CA ALA A 113 -24.57 -13.07 10.50
C ALA A 113 -25.84 -12.25 10.81
N VAL A 114 -26.06 -11.12 10.11
CA VAL A 114 -27.31 -10.32 10.24
C VAL A 114 -28.55 -11.13 9.85
N ALA A 115 -28.48 -11.91 8.76
CA ALA A 115 -29.58 -12.80 8.37
C ALA A 115 -29.87 -13.90 9.41
N ALA A 116 -28.80 -14.47 10.00
CA ALA A 116 -28.95 -15.46 11.10
C ALA A 116 -29.59 -14.83 12.37
N MET A 117 -29.38 -13.53 12.61
CA MET A 117 -30.09 -12.77 13.66
C MET A 117 -31.57 -12.46 13.28
N GLY A 118 -32.04 -12.86 12.11
CA GLY A 118 -33.40 -12.62 11.61
C GLY A 118 -33.65 -11.21 11.12
N LYS A 119 -32.58 -10.44 10.79
CA LYS A 119 -32.63 -9.07 10.27
C LYS A 119 -32.33 -9.03 8.78
N ASP A 120 -32.51 -7.86 8.18
CA ASP A 120 -32.29 -7.67 6.73
C ASP A 120 -30.79 -7.59 6.43
N PRO A 121 -30.19 -8.52 5.64
CA PRO A 121 -28.80 -8.46 5.26
C PRO A 121 -28.40 -7.18 4.49
N GLU A 122 -29.36 -6.48 3.88
CA GLU A 122 -29.09 -5.20 3.22
C GLU A 122 -28.78 -4.05 4.19
N LEU A 123 -28.84 -4.24 5.50
CA LEU A 123 -28.28 -3.32 6.49
C LEU A 123 -26.75 -3.18 6.29
N ILE A 124 -26.08 -4.27 5.88
CA ILE A 124 -24.64 -4.25 5.62
C ILE A 124 -24.38 -3.79 4.18
N ASN A 125 -23.98 -2.53 4.03
CA ASN A 125 -23.57 -1.92 2.77
C ASN A 125 -22.50 -0.85 3.05
N PRO A 126 -21.58 -0.61 2.11
CA PRO A 126 -20.69 0.53 2.21
C PRO A 126 -21.45 1.87 2.31
N LEU A 127 -21.18 2.64 3.35
CA LEU A 127 -21.73 3.97 3.58
C LEU A 127 -20.97 5.07 2.86
N VAL A 128 -19.76 4.77 2.40
CA VAL A 128 -18.93 5.61 1.52
C VAL A 128 -18.73 4.91 0.17
N PRO A 129 -18.50 5.64 -0.93
CA PRO A 129 -18.17 5.02 -2.21
C PRO A 129 -16.94 4.12 -2.13
N VAL A 130 -17.04 2.92 -2.71
CA VAL A 130 -15.95 1.93 -2.77
C VAL A 130 -15.68 1.55 -4.22
N ASP A 131 -14.42 1.72 -4.62
CA ASP A 131 -13.93 1.23 -5.90
C ASP A 131 -12.92 0.10 -5.67
N LEU A 132 -13.19 -1.09 -6.19
CA LEU A 132 -12.25 -2.20 -6.20
C LEU A 132 -11.62 -2.31 -7.59
N VAL A 133 -10.30 -2.37 -7.65
CA VAL A 133 -9.55 -2.52 -8.91
C VAL A 133 -8.79 -3.85 -8.89
N ILE A 134 -9.01 -4.67 -9.92
CA ILE A 134 -8.35 -5.97 -10.08
C ILE A 134 -7.04 -5.75 -10.83
N ASP A 135 -5.92 -5.70 -10.07
CA ASP A 135 -4.61 -5.32 -10.62
C ASP A 135 -3.41 -6.03 -9.98
N HIS A 136 -3.59 -6.74 -8.88
CA HIS A 136 -2.50 -7.40 -8.14
C HIS A 136 -2.39 -8.91 -8.39
N SER A 137 -3.37 -9.54 -9.02
CA SER A 137 -3.41 -10.99 -9.26
C SER A 137 -2.59 -11.43 -10.47
N LEU A 138 -2.41 -10.54 -11.45
CA LEU A 138 -1.77 -10.87 -12.72
C LEU A 138 -0.28 -11.14 -12.55
N ILE A 139 0.18 -12.29 -13.08
CA ILE A 139 1.58 -12.74 -13.03
C ILE A 139 2.20 -12.66 -14.43
N THR A 140 3.49 -12.30 -14.51
CA THR A 140 4.25 -12.29 -15.77
C THR A 140 4.78 -13.70 -16.09
N ASP A 141 3.89 -14.67 -16.29
CA ASP A 141 4.28 -16.03 -16.66
C ASP A 141 4.97 -16.03 -18.03
N TYR A 142 4.40 -15.29 -18.98
CA TYR A 142 4.92 -15.09 -20.33
C TYR A 142 5.43 -13.64 -20.51
N ALA A 143 6.59 -13.51 -21.12
CA ALA A 143 7.23 -12.23 -21.41
C ALA A 143 8.04 -12.32 -22.71
N GLY A 144 8.44 -11.19 -23.31
CA GLY A 144 9.30 -11.14 -24.49
C GLY A 144 8.63 -11.67 -25.79
N ARG A 145 7.30 -11.75 -25.84
CA ARG A 145 6.55 -12.29 -26.97
C ARG A 145 5.21 -11.55 -27.19
N ALA A 146 4.76 -11.48 -28.42
CA ALA A 146 3.60 -10.66 -28.82
C ALA A 146 2.26 -11.10 -28.19
N ASP A 147 2.09 -12.38 -27.87
CA ASP A 147 0.89 -12.95 -27.26
C ASP A 147 0.99 -13.05 -25.72
N ALA A 148 2.05 -12.48 -25.10
CA ALA A 148 2.28 -12.56 -23.66
C ALA A 148 1.08 -12.09 -22.85
N ARG A 149 0.48 -10.95 -23.21
CA ARG A 149 -0.68 -10.40 -22.52
C ARG A 149 -1.87 -11.36 -22.51
N GLU A 150 -2.21 -11.91 -23.68
CA GLU A 150 -3.37 -12.81 -23.82
C GLU A 150 -3.21 -14.08 -22.99
N LEU A 151 -2.01 -14.66 -23.00
CA LEU A 151 -1.68 -15.86 -22.24
C LEU A 151 -1.68 -15.59 -20.71
N ASN A 152 -1.13 -14.47 -20.28
CA ASN A 152 -1.12 -14.08 -18.87
C ASN A 152 -2.54 -13.79 -18.36
N GLU A 153 -3.37 -13.08 -19.13
CA GLU A 153 -4.77 -12.83 -18.79
C GLU A 153 -5.58 -14.13 -18.73
N GLU A 154 -5.31 -15.09 -19.61
CA GLU A 154 -5.97 -16.41 -19.59
C GLU A 154 -5.63 -17.16 -18.30
N LEU A 155 -4.37 -17.23 -17.92
CA LEU A 155 -3.92 -17.85 -16.66
C LEU A 155 -4.48 -17.14 -15.42
N ASP A 156 -4.56 -15.80 -15.48
CA ASP A 156 -5.13 -14.98 -14.40
C ASP A 156 -6.60 -15.40 -14.14
N PHE A 157 -7.43 -15.45 -15.17
CA PHE A 157 -8.83 -15.89 -15.06
C PHE A 157 -8.96 -17.36 -14.64
N GLN A 158 -8.09 -18.25 -15.11
CA GLN A 158 -8.09 -19.64 -14.66
C GLN A 158 -7.79 -19.76 -13.16
N ARG A 159 -6.82 -19.01 -12.66
CA ARG A 159 -6.37 -19.04 -11.25
C ARG A 159 -7.35 -18.36 -10.31
N ASN A 160 -7.99 -17.27 -10.74
CA ASN A 160 -8.70 -16.34 -9.87
C ASN A 160 -10.22 -16.25 -10.12
N SER A 161 -10.80 -17.15 -10.93
CA SER A 161 -12.23 -17.10 -11.29
C SER A 161 -13.18 -17.08 -10.10
N GLU A 162 -12.89 -17.82 -9.03
CA GLU A 162 -13.68 -17.83 -7.79
C GLU A 162 -13.69 -16.44 -7.13
N ARG A 163 -12.52 -15.79 -7.02
CA ARG A 163 -12.40 -14.43 -6.47
C ARG A 163 -13.15 -13.42 -7.33
N TYR A 164 -13.09 -13.57 -8.65
CA TYR A 164 -13.78 -12.68 -9.58
C TYR A 164 -15.31 -12.85 -9.51
N ALA A 165 -15.81 -14.05 -9.21
CA ALA A 165 -17.21 -14.27 -8.91
C ALA A 165 -17.67 -13.53 -7.66
N LEU A 166 -16.87 -13.53 -6.59
CA LEU A 166 -17.12 -12.76 -5.37
C LEU A 166 -17.19 -11.24 -5.67
N PHE A 167 -16.22 -10.70 -6.45
CA PHE A 167 -16.24 -9.28 -6.79
C PHE A 167 -17.43 -8.88 -7.67
N LYS A 168 -17.86 -9.75 -8.59
CA LYS A 168 -19.08 -9.52 -9.37
C LYS A 168 -20.33 -9.57 -8.52
N TRP A 169 -20.39 -10.48 -7.54
CA TRP A 169 -21.46 -10.51 -6.56
C TRP A 169 -21.49 -9.20 -5.75
N ALA A 170 -20.36 -8.76 -5.22
CA ALA A 170 -20.26 -7.50 -4.48
C ALA A 170 -20.74 -6.29 -5.31
N GLN A 171 -20.32 -6.21 -6.57
CA GLN A 171 -20.75 -5.13 -7.48
C GLN A 171 -22.26 -5.12 -7.74
N LYS A 172 -22.92 -6.28 -7.72
CA LYS A 172 -24.36 -6.39 -7.95
C LYS A 172 -25.20 -6.25 -6.68
N SER A 173 -24.67 -6.69 -5.56
CA SER A 173 -25.40 -6.86 -4.31
C SER A 173 -25.11 -5.78 -3.28
N LEU A 174 -23.96 -5.11 -3.34
CA LEU A 174 -23.61 -4.02 -2.43
C LEU A 174 -23.88 -2.66 -3.09
N ARG A 175 -24.57 -1.80 -2.37
CA ARG A 175 -24.71 -0.39 -2.76
C ARG A 175 -23.37 0.33 -2.58
N ASN A 176 -23.13 1.40 -3.34
CA ASN A 176 -21.89 2.19 -3.31
C ASN A 176 -20.60 1.39 -3.62
N PHE A 177 -20.70 0.23 -4.25
CA PHE A 177 -19.57 -0.62 -4.60
C PHE A 177 -19.44 -0.80 -6.11
N ARG A 178 -18.26 -0.54 -6.67
CA ARG A 178 -17.94 -0.76 -8.08
C ARG A 178 -16.67 -1.58 -8.20
N ALA A 179 -16.56 -2.41 -9.23
CA ALA A 179 -15.37 -3.17 -9.56
C ALA A 179 -14.85 -2.79 -10.95
N VAL A 180 -13.57 -2.44 -11.02
CA VAL A 180 -12.81 -2.28 -12.27
C VAL A 180 -12.23 -3.65 -12.63
N PRO A 181 -12.67 -4.26 -13.75
CA PRO A 181 -12.23 -5.61 -14.14
C PRO A 181 -10.74 -5.72 -14.43
N SER A 182 -10.18 -6.92 -14.26
CA SER A 182 -8.80 -7.24 -14.63
C SER A 182 -8.48 -6.82 -16.06
N GLY A 183 -7.27 -6.27 -16.25
CA GLY A 183 -6.80 -5.78 -17.54
C GLY A 183 -7.21 -4.35 -17.89
N ASN A 184 -7.80 -3.58 -16.97
CA ASN A 184 -8.17 -2.17 -17.20
C ASN A 184 -7.19 -1.16 -16.60
N GLY A 185 -6.28 -1.56 -15.73
CA GLY A 185 -5.21 -0.71 -15.19
C GLY A 185 -4.88 -0.99 -13.74
N ILE A 186 -3.86 -0.30 -13.22
CA ILE A 186 -3.43 -0.34 -11.81
C ILE A 186 -4.28 0.64 -11.01
N CYS A 187 -4.71 0.24 -9.80
CA CYS A 187 -5.63 1.00 -8.95
C CYS A 187 -5.20 2.47 -8.75
N HIS A 188 -3.92 2.73 -8.48
CA HIS A 188 -3.45 4.09 -8.21
C HIS A 188 -3.40 4.96 -9.47
N GLN A 189 -3.06 4.39 -10.64
CA GLN A 189 -3.06 5.13 -11.89
C GLN A 189 -4.48 5.42 -12.38
N VAL A 190 -5.38 4.44 -12.36
CA VAL A 190 -6.79 4.70 -12.74
C VAL A 190 -7.49 5.61 -11.73
N ASN A 191 -7.08 5.57 -10.44
CA ASN A 191 -7.53 6.51 -9.44
C ASN A 191 -7.18 7.95 -9.82
N LEU A 192 -5.91 8.20 -10.14
CA LEU A 192 -5.41 9.50 -10.56
C LEU A 192 -6.06 9.98 -11.86
N GLU A 193 -6.13 9.10 -12.87
CA GLU A 193 -6.62 9.44 -14.21
C GLU A 193 -8.14 9.60 -14.26
N TYR A 194 -8.92 8.79 -13.49
CA TYR A 194 -10.36 8.66 -13.72
C TYR A 194 -11.25 8.67 -12.48
N LEU A 195 -10.87 8.00 -11.37
CA LEU A 195 -11.80 7.76 -10.25
C LEU A 195 -11.97 8.97 -9.36
N SER A 196 -10.90 9.73 -9.09
CA SER A 196 -10.98 10.92 -8.24
C SER A 196 -11.67 12.08 -8.95
N PRO A 197 -12.69 12.68 -8.34
CA PRO A 197 -13.27 13.94 -8.83
C PRO A 197 -12.50 15.17 -8.34
N LEU A 198 -11.55 15.03 -7.40
CA LEU A 198 -10.87 16.04 -6.60
C LEU A 198 -11.81 16.84 -5.66
N VAL A 199 -13.03 17.19 -6.11
CA VAL A 199 -14.11 17.73 -5.28
C VAL A 199 -15.37 16.94 -5.60
N HIS A 200 -15.98 16.37 -4.56
CA HIS A 200 -17.26 15.72 -4.67
C HIS A 200 -18.37 16.77 -4.70
N VAL A 201 -19.36 16.57 -5.56
CA VAL A 201 -20.61 17.33 -5.59
C VAL A 201 -21.74 16.32 -5.45
N VAL A 202 -22.41 16.32 -4.31
CA VAL A 202 -23.49 15.38 -3.98
C VAL A 202 -24.79 16.11 -3.69
N GLU A 203 -25.91 15.53 -4.06
CA GLU A 203 -27.21 16.07 -3.73
C GLU A 203 -27.70 15.48 -2.40
N LYS A 204 -27.98 16.36 -1.42
CA LYS A 204 -28.52 15.97 -0.12
C LYS A 204 -29.58 17.00 0.28
N ASP A 205 -30.77 16.54 0.63
CA ASP A 205 -31.90 17.39 1.05
C ASP A 205 -32.22 18.54 0.06
N GLY A 206 -32.12 18.26 -1.24
CA GLY A 206 -32.38 19.22 -2.33
C GLY A 206 -31.30 20.31 -2.51
N LYS A 207 -30.15 20.18 -1.85
CA LYS A 207 -28.96 21.03 -2.01
C LYS A 207 -27.82 20.28 -2.61
N LYS A 208 -27.03 20.91 -3.48
CA LYS A 208 -25.74 20.39 -3.92
C LYS A 208 -24.67 20.76 -2.90
N ILE A 209 -24.09 19.77 -2.24
CA ILE A 209 -23.02 19.93 -1.26
C ILE A 209 -21.70 19.57 -1.92
N ALA A 210 -20.71 20.45 -1.81
CA ALA A 210 -19.36 20.21 -2.29
C ALA A 210 -18.37 20.02 -1.12
N TYR A 211 -17.44 19.06 -1.29
CA TYR A 211 -16.37 18.78 -0.33
C TYR A 211 -15.15 18.16 -1.01
N PRO A 212 -13.93 18.27 -0.44
CA PRO A 212 -12.73 17.77 -1.06
C PRO A 212 -12.73 16.24 -1.07
N ASP A 213 -12.16 15.65 -2.10
CA ASP A 213 -11.90 14.22 -2.14
C ASP A 213 -10.85 13.86 -1.09
N SER A 214 -11.02 12.70 -0.49
CA SER A 214 -10.04 12.04 0.36
C SER A 214 -10.22 10.53 0.27
N CYS A 215 -9.11 9.78 0.31
CA CYS A 215 -9.12 8.38 -0.07
C CYS A 215 -8.36 7.50 0.92
N PHE A 216 -9.02 6.51 1.51
CA PHE A 216 -8.34 5.36 2.08
C PHE A 216 -8.17 4.27 1.03
N GLY A 217 -6.98 3.68 0.98
CA GLY A 217 -6.74 2.56 0.09
C GLY A 217 -6.09 1.38 0.80
N THR A 218 -6.45 0.17 0.38
CA THR A 218 -5.84 -1.05 0.93
C THR A 218 -4.48 -1.37 0.31
N ASP A 219 -3.84 -0.39 -0.29
CA ASP A 219 -2.47 -0.45 -0.78
C ASP A 219 -1.67 0.77 -0.33
N SER A 220 -0.40 0.56 0.00
CA SER A 220 0.47 1.63 0.50
C SER A 220 0.66 2.78 -0.49
N HIS A 221 0.60 2.53 -1.82
CA HIS A 221 0.78 3.56 -2.85
C HIS A 221 -0.51 4.32 -3.20
N THR A 222 -1.56 4.21 -2.39
CA THR A 222 -2.73 5.10 -2.45
C THR A 222 -2.32 6.57 -2.42
N THR A 223 -1.21 6.87 -1.76
CA THR A 223 -0.57 8.19 -1.72
C THR A 223 -0.28 8.80 -3.09
N GLN A 224 -0.28 8.04 -4.20
CA GLN A 224 -0.13 8.62 -5.53
C GLN A 224 -1.16 9.72 -5.83
N ILE A 225 -2.36 9.61 -5.24
CA ILE A 225 -3.43 10.59 -5.44
C ILE A 225 -3.14 11.94 -4.82
N ASP A 226 -2.21 12.00 -3.83
CA ASP A 226 -1.83 13.24 -3.17
C ASP A 226 -1.16 14.21 -4.16
N GLY A 227 -0.57 13.68 -5.26
CA GLY A 227 -0.05 14.46 -6.37
C GLY A 227 -1.10 15.28 -7.13
N LEU A 228 -2.38 14.92 -7.00
CA LEU A 228 -3.53 15.68 -7.53
C LEU A 228 -4.06 16.71 -6.53
N GLY A 229 -3.64 16.66 -5.26
CA GLY A 229 -4.17 17.49 -4.18
C GLY A 229 -5.32 16.84 -3.41
N VAL A 230 -5.37 15.52 -3.38
CA VAL A 230 -6.30 14.71 -2.58
C VAL A 230 -5.54 14.15 -1.39
N ALA A 231 -6.09 14.23 -0.20
CA ALA A 231 -5.52 13.58 0.98
C ALA A 231 -5.83 12.08 0.94
N GLY A 232 -4.82 11.26 0.68
CA GLY A 232 -5.00 9.82 0.55
C GLY A 232 -3.81 9.01 1.04
N TRP A 233 -4.07 7.92 1.76
CA TRP A 233 -3.01 7.01 2.22
C TRP A 233 -3.45 5.57 2.37
N GLY A 234 -2.45 4.70 2.50
CA GLY A 234 -2.65 3.27 2.70
C GLY A 234 -3.08 2.93 4.12
N VAL A 235 -4.11 2.08 4.23
CA VAL A 235 -4.64 1.57 5.50
C VAL A 235 -4.72 0.04 5.48
N GLY A 236 -4.93 -0.56 6.64
CA GLY A 236 -5.23 -2.00 6.74
C GLY A 236 -6.63 -2.37 6.24
N GLY A 237 -6.84 -3.66 5.93
CA GLY A 237 -8.16 -4.17 5.53
C GLY A 237 -9.23 -3.84 6.55
N ILE A 238 -8.99 -4.13 7.84
CA ILE A 238 -9.93 -3.89 8.95
C ILE A 238 -10.30 -2.41 9.07
N GLU A 239 -9.32 -1.52 8.93
CA GLU A 239 -9.56 -0.08 9.00
C GLU A 239 -10.40 0.42 7.80
N ALA A 240 -10.13 -0.12 6.59
CA ALA A 240 -10.96 0.16 5.43
C ALA A 240 -12.37 -0.40 5.58
N GLU A 241 -12.53 -1.62 6.10
CA GLU A 241 -13.80 -2.27 6.40
C GLU A 241 -14.62 -1.45 7.41
N ALA A 242 -14.00 -1.01 8.51
CA ALA A 242 -14.63 -0.18 9.52
C ALA A 242 -15.18 1.14 8.92
N VAL A 243 -14.39 1.81 8.10
CA VAL A 243 -14.79 3.03 7.38
C VAL A 243 -15.94 2.74 6.40
N MET A 244 -15.88 1.63 5.67
CA MET A 244 -16.98 1.24 4.77
C MET A 244 -18.30 1.09 5.51
N VAL A 245 -18.30 0.62 6.75
CA VAL A 245 -19.51 0.47 7.58
C VAL A 245 -19.74 1.63 8.55
N GLY A 246 -19.08 2.78 8.32
CA GLY A 246 -19.38 4.06 8.97
C GLY A 246 -18.60 4.37 10.25
N GLN A 247 -17.59 3.59 10.60
CA GLN A 247 -16.73 3.91 11.74
C GLN A 247 -15.57 4.82 11.30
N PRO A 248 -15.28 5.91 12.00
CA PRO A 248 -14.11 6.73 11.70
C PRO A 248 -12.82 6.01 12.08
N SER A 249 -11.73 6.37 11.41
CA SER A 249 -10.39 6.03 11.81
C SER A 249 -9.85 7.10 12.76
N TYR A 250 -9.43 6.73 13.95
CA TYR A 250 -8.83 7.68 14.90
C TYR A 250 -7.34 7.84 14.59
N MET A 251 -6.89 9.06 14.47
CA MET A 251 -5.49 9.39 14.17
C MET A 251 -5.03 10.62 14.94
N PRO A 252 -3.77 10.64 15.42
CA PRO A 252 -3.21 11.84 16.02
C PRO A 252 -3.10 12.94 14.96
N LEU A 253 -3.29 14.18 15.36
CA LEU A 253 -3.08 15.32 14.49
C LEU A 253 -1.60 15.36 14.06
N PRO A 254 -1.30 15.25 12.73
CA PRO A 254 0.06 14.95 12.29
C PRO A 254 0.97 16.18 12.31
N ASP A 255 2.26 15.97 12.57
CA ASP A 255 3.31 16.90 12.16
C ASP A 255 3.35 17.02 10.64
N VAL A 256 3.63 18.20 10.12
CA VAL A 256 3.79 18.43 8.68
C VAL A 256 5.20 18.90 8.36
N ILE A 257 5.90 18.16 7.50
CA ILE A 257 7.23 18.50 7.00
C ILE A 257 7.11 19.18 5.66
N GLY A 258 7.49 20.45 5.58
CA GLY A 258 7.55 21.17 4.30
C GLY A 258 8.78 20.75 3.49
N PHE A 259 8.57 20.28 2.24
CA PHE A 259 9.68 19.99 1.31
C PHE A 259 9.72 21.02 0.19
N ARG A 260 10.66 21.95 0.29
CA ARG A 260 10.80 23.07 -0.63
C ARG A 260 11.59 22.68 -1.86
N LEU A 261 10.99 22.80 -3.04
CA LEU A 261 11.64 22.57 -4.33
C LEU A 261 12.01 23.90 -4.98
N THR A 262 13.27 24.00 -5.41
CA THR A 262 13.82 25.17 -6.13
C THR A 262 14.51 24.73 -7.41
N GLY A 263 14.81 25.66 -8.29
CA GLY A 263 15.46 25.36 -9.57
C GLY A 263 14.56 24.54 -10.51
N LYS A 264 15.15 23.81 -11.43
CA LYS A 264 14.51 22.86 -12.37
C LYS A 264 15.47 21.71 -12.66
N LEU A 265 14.93 20.57 -13.11
CA LEU A 265 15.74 19.43 -13.53
C LEU A 265 16.59 19.81 -14.76
N ASN A 266 17.81 19.28 -14.79
CA ASN A 266 18.70 19.42 -15.96
C ASN A 266 18.26 18.49 -17.10
N ASP A 267 18.65 18.80 -18.33
CA ASP A 267 18.37 17.96 -19.49
C ASP A 267 18.86 16.52 -19.26
N GLY A 268 18.03 15.55 -19.59
CA GLY A 268 18.34 14.14 -19.43
C GLY A 268 18.07 13.55 -18.04
N VAL A 269 17.68 14.37 -17.05
CA VAL A 269 17.24 13.93 -15.72
C VAL A 269 15.74 13.73 -15.70
N THR A 270 15.27 12.63 -15.09
CA THR A 270 13.86 12.25 -15.09
C THR A 270 13.18 12.51 -13.74
N ALA A 271 11.84 12.50 -13.73
CA ALA A 271 11.06 12.54 -12.49
C ALA A 271 11.40 11.36 -11.56
N THR A 272 11.82 10.22 -12.12
CA THR A 272 12.28 9.07 -11.31
C THR A 272 13.56 9.41 -10.54
N ASP A 273 14.50 10.10 -11.15
CA ASP A 273 15.75 10.52 -10.48
C ASP A 273 15.43 11.51 -9.34
N LEU A 274 14.48 12.41 -9.58
CA LEU A 274 14.00 13.36 -8.56
C LEU A 274 13.40 12.60 -7.38
N VAL A 275 12.46 11.68 -7.61
CA VAL A 275 11.79 10.98 -6.50
C VAL A 275 12.76 10.10 -5.72
N LEU A 276 13.69 9.40 -6.36
CA LEU A 276 14.69 8.59 -5.65
C LEU A 276 15.60 9.44 -4.77
N THR A 277 15.96 10.66 -5.24
CA THR A 277 16.70 11.64 -4.44
C THR A 277 15.88 12.10 -3.23
N VAL A 278 14.62 12.45 -3.42
CA VAL A 278 13.70 12.87 -2.35
C VAL A 278 13.50 11.74 -1.32
N VAL A 279 13.33 10.50 -1.77
CA VAL A 279 13.22 9.31 -0.90
C VAL A 279 14.44 9.18 0.01
N SER A 280 15.65 9.31 -0.54
CA SER A 280 16.89 9.25 0.25
C SER A 280 16.97 10.38 1.28
N MET A 281 16.59 11.61 0.91
CA MET A 281 16.63 12.78 1.80
C MET A 281 15.63 12.67 2.95
N LEU A 282 14.36 12.35 2.65
CA LEU A 282 13.28 12.24 3.64
C LEU A 282 13.49 11.05 4.58
N ARG A 283 13.97 9.91 4.05
CA ARG A 283 14.30 8.76 4.89
C ARG A 283 15.41 9.07 5.89
N LYS A 284 16.42 9.85 5.45
CA LYS A 284 17.48 10.33 6.33
C LYS A 284 16.98 11.35 7.36
N LYS A 285 16.00 12.17 7.00
CA LYS A 285 15.35 13.14 7.91
C LYS A 285 14.54 12.44 9.01
N GLY A 286 13.92 11.31 8.70
CA GLY A 286 13.05 10.58 9.63
C GLY A 286 11.65 11.19 9.72
N VAL A 287 10.80 10.87 8.75
CA VAL A 287 9.44 11.41 8.61
C VAL A 287 8.34 10.38 8.89
N VAL A 288 8.66 9.31 9.60
CA VAL A 288 7.70 8.24 9.92
C VAL A 288 6.50 8.80 10.69
N GLY A 289 5.30 8.49 10.22
CA GLY A 289 4.04 8.95 10.81
C GLY A 289 3.70 10.42 10.58
N LYS A 290 4.53 11.16 9.85
CA LYS A 290 4.31 12.57 9.53
C LYS A 290 3.70 12.74 8.15
N PHE A 291 3.15 13.91 7.87
CA PHE A 291 2.81 14.35 6.53
C PHE A 291 4.01 15.07 5.91
N VAL A 292 4.18 14.91 4.60
CA VAL A 292 5.13 15.71 3.81
C VAL A 292 4.31 16.56 2.84
N GLU A 293 4.59 17.86 2.76
CA GLU A 293 3.91 18.76 1.82
C GLU A 293 4.96 19.42 0.91
N PHE A 294 4.77 19.27 -0.40
CA PHE A 294 5.69 19.82 -1.41
C PHE A 294 5.29 21.24 -1.79
N TYR A 295 6.27 22.16 -1.84
CA TYR A 295 6.04 23.57 -2.12
C TYR A 295 7.28 24.25 -2.74
N GLY A 296 7.19 25.54 -2.98
CA GLY A 296 8.30 26.35 -3.49
C GLY A 296 8.21 26.66 -4.99
N PRO A 297 9.15 27.47 -5.53
CA PRO A 297 9.11 27.89 -6.91
C PRO A 297 9.29 26.74 -7.91
N GLY A 298 10.16 25.76 -7.59
CA GLY A 298 10.35 24.56 -8.42
C GLY A 298 9.13 23.64 -8.45
N TYR A 299 8.35 23.60 -7.37
CA TYR A 299 7.10 22.85 -7.31
C TYR A 299 6.09 23.30 -8.39
N LYS A 300 5.95 24.61 -8.64
CA LYS A 300 5.03 25.18 -9.65
C LYS A 300 5.36 24.77 -11.09
N GLU A 301 6.60 24.39 -11.34
CA GLU A 301 7.04 23.92 -12.65
C GLU A 301 6.69 22.45 -12.91
N LEU A 302 6.46 21.65 -11.84
CA LEU A 302 6.17 20.22 -11.96
C LEU A 302 4.72 20.00 -12.42
N PRO A 303 4.50 19.24 -13.51
CA PRO A 303 3.17 18.78 -13.89
C PRO A 303 2.66 17.70 -12.91
N VAL A 304 1.35 17.46 -12.86
CA VAL A 304 0.75 16.48 -11.95
C VAL A 304 1.37 15.08 -12.04
N PRO A 305 1.75 14.54 -13.22
CA PRO A 305 2.44 13.24 -13.25
C PRO A 305 3.75 13.19 -12.46
N ASP A 306 4.56 14.27 -12.48
CA ASP A 306 5.79 14.35 -11.69
C ASP A 306 5.48 14.45 -10.19
N ARG A 307 4.48 15.28 -9.80
CA ARG A 307 3.99 15.38 -8.42
C ARG A 307 3.46 14.04 -7.91
N SER A 308 2.73 13.32 -8.74
CA SER A 308 2.20 12.00 -8.42
C SER A 308 3.31 10.95 -8.24
N THR A 309 4.42 11.09 -8.96
CA THR A 309 5.63 10.26 -8.78
C THR A 309 6.24 10.51 -7.39
N LEU A 310 6.33 11.78 -6.95
CA LEU A 310 6.81 12.16 -5.61
C LEU A 310 5.89 11.62 -4.50
N ALA A 311 4.59 11.82 -4.66
CA ALA A 311 3.57 11.41 -3.70
C ALA A 311 3.47 9.89 -3.57
N ASN A 312 3.60 9.17 -4.68
CA ASN A 312 3.50 7.71 -4.73
C ASN A 312 4.49 7.01 -3.79
N MET A 313 5.71 7.54 -3.68
CA MET A 313 6.76 6.94 -2.86
C MET A 313 6.76 7.42 -1.38
N ALA A 314 5.64 7.97 -0.89
CA ALA A 314 5.51 8.34 0.53
C ALA A 314 5.80 7.16 1.48
N PRO A 315 5.32 5.94 1.24
CA PRO A 315 5.67 4.79 2.06
C PRO A 315 7.17 4.46 2.06
N GLU A 316 7.86 4.66 0.95
CA GLU A 316 9.29 4.39 0.81
C GLU A 316 10.14 5.39 1.58
N TYR A 317 9.75 6.68 1.62
CA TYR A 317 10.44 7.64 2.51
C TYR A 317 9.89 7.64 3.95
N GLY A 318 8.78 6.94 4.21
CA GLY A 318 8.25 6.66 5.54
C GLY A 318 7.17 7.63 6.03
N ALA A 319 6.69 8.54 5.20
CA ALA A 319 5.58 9.44 5.54
C ALA A 319 4.21 8.76 5.37
N THR A 320 3.21 9.30 6.06
CA THR A 320 1.81 8.87 5.89
C THR A 320 1.30 9.28 4.51
N MET A 321 1.60 10.52 4.06
CA MET A 321 1.30 11.00 2.71
C MET A 321 2.33 12.03 2.22
N GLY A 322 2.30 12.28 0.90
CA GLY A 322 3.13 13.28 0.23
C GLY A 322 2.27 14.28 -0.54
N TYR A 323 1.72 15.26 0.15
CA TYR A 323 0.69 16.16 -0.37
C TYR A 323 1.24 17.22 -1.32
N CYS A 324 0.55 17.42 -2.42
CA CYS A 324 0.82 18.42 -3.44
C CYS A 324 -0.36 19.40 -3.52
N PRO A 325 -0.24 20.64 -3.06
CA PRO A 325 -1.33 21.61 -3.10
C PRO A 325 -1.85 21.89 -4.52
N VAL A 326 -3.15 22.15 -4.63
CA VAL A 326 -3.85 22.38 -5.91
C VAL A 326 -3.48 23.74 -6.52
N ASP A 327 -3.18 23.74 -7.81
CA ASP A 327 -2.88 24.94 -8.60
C ASP A 327 -3.35 24.83 -10.07
N GLU A 328 -2.88 25.72 -10.93
CA GLU A 328 -3.18 25.73 -12.37
C GLU A 328 -2.80 24.41 -13.07
N ARG A 329 -1.68 23.78 -12.67
CA ARG A 329 -1.24 22.49 -13.24
C ARG A 329 -2.22 21.36 -12.92
N THR A 330 -2.85 21.43 -11.76
CA THR A 330 -3.94 20.49 -11.40
C THR A 330 -5.14 20.67 -12.34
N MET A 331 -5.55 21.90 -12.63
CA MET A 331 -6.64 22.17 -13.55
C MET A 331 -6.33 21.72 -14.99
N GLU A 332 -5.10 21.93 -15.45
CA GLU A 332 -4.62 21.42 -16.75
C GLU A 332 -4.75 19.90 -16.83
N TYR A 333 -4.36 19.20 -15.75
CA TYR A 333 -4.41 17.73 -15.71
C TYR A 333 -5.87 17.20 -15.67
N LEU A 334 -6.76 17.84 -14.92
CA LEU A 334 -8.18 17.48 -14.91
C LEU A 334 -8.80 17.61 -16.30
N ARG A 335 -8.48 18.68 -17.05
CA ARG A 335 -8.91 18.87 -18.43
C ARG A 335 -8.33 17.80 -19.36
N LEU A 336 -7.03 17.53 -19.24
CA LEU A 336 -6.32 16.51 -20.03
C LEU A 336 -6.95 15.13 -19.84
N THR A 337 -7.26 14.75 -18.59
CA THR A 337 -7.82 13.44 -18.24
C THR A 337 -9.35 13.36 -18.43
N GLY A 338 -9.97 14.42 -19.04
CA GLY A 338 -11.30 14.36 -19.57
C GLY A 338 -12.42 14.79 -18.62
N ARG A 339 -12.11 15.40 -17.45
CA ARG A 339 -13.15 15.98 -16.58
C ARG A 339 -13.87 17.11 -17.31
N ASP A 340 -15.15 17.28 -17.00
CA ASP A 340 -15.98 18.32 -17.63
C ASP A 340 -15.56 19.70 -17.20
N GLU A 341 -15.62 20.68 -18.12
CA GLU A 341 -15.23 22.06 -17.83
C GLU A 341 -16.07 22.71 -16.71
N ALA A 342 -17.36 22.34 -16.60
CA ALA A 342 -18.20 22.81 -15.51
C ALA A 342 -17.71 22.28 -14.15
N HIS A 343 -17.25 21.02 -14.12
CA HIS A 343 -16.67 20.44 -12.92
C HIS A 343 -15.30 21.07 -12.58
N VAL A 344 -14.45 21.31 -13.57
CA VAL A 344 -13.15 21.99 -13.37
C VAL A 344 -13.36 23.40 -12.81
N ASP A 345 -14.35 24.16 -13.29
CA ASP A 345 -14.75 25.47 -12.72
C ASP A 345 -15.21 25.33 -11.26
N ALA A 346 -16.02 24.31 -10.96
CA ALA A 346 -16.50 24.06 -9.61
C ALA A 346 -15.34 23.73 -8.65
N VAL A 347 -14.40 22.88 -9.09
CA VAL A 347 -13.18 22.53 -8.34
C VAL A 347 -12.35 23.78 -8.04
N GLU A 348 -12.03 24.59 -9.05
CA GLU A 348 -11.23 25.81 -8.85
C GLU A 348 -11.87 26.77 -7.85
N LYS A 349 -13.17 27.04 -8.00
CA LYS A 349 -13.91 27.93 -7.11
C LYS A 349 -13.99 27.39 -5.68
N TYR A 350 -14.21 26.08 -5.53
CA TYR A 350 -14.19 25.41 -4.24
C TYR A 350 -12.82 25.57 -3.55
N MET A 351 -11.74 25.21 -4.25
CA MET A 351 -10.38 25.26 -3.68
C MET A 351 -9.98 26.69 -3.28
N ARG A 352 -10.38 27.69 -4.06
CA ARG A 352 -10.13 29.11 -3.72
C ARG A 352 -10.97 29.57 -2.53
N GLU A 353 -12.22 29.16 -2.42
CA GLU A 353 -13.08 29.46 -1.27
C GLU A 353 -12.52 28.86 0.02
N GLN A 354 -12.07 27.61 -0.04
CA GLN A 354 -11.49 26.89 1.09
C GLN A 354 -10.04 27.28 1.43
N THR A 355 -9.44 28.22 0.70
CA THR A 355 -8.01 28.56 0.86
C THR A 355 -7.06 27.37 0.63
N MET A 356 -7.53 26.36 -0.11
CA MET A 356 -6.75 25.16 -0.48
C MET A 356 -6.04 25.32 -1.83
N TRP A 357 -6.22 26.45 -2.52
CA TRP A 357 -5.48 26.80 -3.71
C TRP A 357 -4.09 27.29 -3.34
N TYR A 358 -3.03 26.83 -4.04
CA TYR A 358 -1.64 27.16 -3.72
C TYR A 358 -1.30 28.60 -4.08
N GLU A 359 -1.41 29.51 -3.11
CA GLU A 359 -1.11 30.95 -3.24
C GLU A 359 -0.02 31.42 -2.27
N SER A 360 0.18 30.73 -1.15
CA SER A 360 1.14 31.08 -0.09
C SER A 360 1.95 29.88 0.38
N GLU A 361 3.10 30.13 1.00
CA GLU A 361 3.88 29.12 1.67
C GLU A 361 3.45 29.07 3.15
N PRO A 362 2.86 27.94 3.64
CA PRO A 362 2.44 27.80 5.04
C PRO A 362 3.62 27.71 6.02
N GLU A 363 3.29 27.68 7.32
CA GLU A 363 4.24 27.28 8.35
C GLU A 363 4.22 25.75 8.51
N TYR A 364 5.38 25.16 8.74
CA TYR A 364 5.55 23.71 8.87
C TYR A 364 6.26 23.37 10.17
N THR A 365 6.05 22.15 10.69
CA THR A 365 6.76 21.66 11.88
C THR A 365 8.27 21.65 11.67
N ASP A 366 8.72 21.29 10.47
CA ASP A 366 10.13 21.35 10.05
C ASP A 366 10.20 21.44 8.52
N THR A 367 11.34 21.76 7.96
CA THR A 367 11.51 21.93 6.51
C THR A 367 12.76 21.26 5.97
N LEU A 368 12.69 20.89 4.69
CA LEU A 368 13.81 20.49 3.84
C LEU A 368 13.78 21.29 2.53
N GLU A 369 14.92 21.49 1.91
CA GLU A 369 15.03 22.15 0.60
C GLU A 369 15.89 21.31 -0.34
N LEU A 370 15.46 21.24 -1.62
CA LEU A 370 16.20 20.64 -2.71
C LEU A 370 16.21 21.59 -3.92
N ASP A 371 17.41 21.96 -4.37
CA ASP A 371 17.60 22.53 -5.69
C ASP A 371 17.59 21.40 -6.73
N MET A 372 16.55 21.33 -7.55
CA MET A 372 16.36 20.26 -8.54
C MET A 372 17.49 20.23 -9.59
N SER A 373 18.21 21.32 -9.80
CA SER A 373 19.37 21.35 -10.70
C SER A 373 20.55 20.49 -10.21
N THR A 374 20.54 20.09 -8.95
CA THR A 374 21.58 19.22 -8.36
C THR A 374 21.28 17.72 -8.53
N VAL A 375 20.07 17.37 -8.96
CA VAL A 375 19.68 15.99 -9.20
C VAL A 375 20.41 15.43 -10.41
N VAL A 376 20.88 14.20 -10.29
CA VAL A 376 21.61 13.50 -11.35
C VAL A 376 20.93 12.16 -11.67
N PRO A 377 21.12 11.61 -12.88
CA PRO A 377 20.62 10.26 -13.20
C PRO A 377 21.11 9.24 -12.18
N CYS A 378 20.19 8.44 -11.65
CA CYS A 378 20.48 7.56 -10.52
C CYS A 378 19.65 6.27 -10.55
N LEU A 379 20.07 5.34 -9.71
CA LEU A 379 19.36 4.13 -9.35
C LEU A 379 19.18 4.09 -7.83
N ALA A 380 18.37 3.17 -7.34
CA ALA A 380 18.34 2.83 -5.91
C ALA A 380 18.48 1.33 -5.72
N GLY A 381 19.31 0.91 -4.78
CA GLY A 381 19.53 -0.51 -4.51
C GLY A 381 20.75 -0.79 -3.66
N HIS A 382 21.01 -2.06 -3.41
CA HIS A 382 20.49 -3.27 -4.09
C HIS A 382 19.25 -3.92 -3.43
N LYS A 383 18.75 -3.36 -2.32
CA LYS A 383 17.62 -3.96 -1.57
C LYS A 383 16.72 -2.95 -0.85
N ARG A 384 16.96 -1.64 -0.98
CA ARG A 384 16.12 -0.61 -0.35
C ARG A 384 15.97 0.59 -1.28
N PRO A 385 14.77 1.20 -1.38
CA PRO A 385 14.51 2.35 -2.25
C PRO A 385 15.30 3.62 -1.89
N GLN A 386 15.68 3.78 -0.61
CA GLN A 386 16.45 4.93 -0.13
C GLN A 386 17.96 4.83 -0.38
N ASP A 387 18.46 3.67 -0.79
CA ASP A 387 19.88 3.46 -1.06
C ASP A 387 20.23 4.03 -2.45
N LEU A 388 20.30 5.36 -2.54
CA LEU A 388 20.53 6.11 -3.77
C LEU A 388 21.94 5.87 -4.33
N ILE A 389 22.04 5.59 -5.63
CA ILE A 389 23.27 5.33 -6.35
C ILE A 389 23.32 6.23 -7.59
N PRO A 390 24.18 7.26 -7.66
CA PRO A 390 24.42 7.96 -8.91
C PRO A 390 24.83 6.97 -10.03
N MET A 391 24.27 7.10 -11.22
CA MET A 391 24.49 6.18 -12.34
C MET A 391 25.99 5.97 -12.62
N SER A 392 26.79 7.05 -12.55
CA SER A 392 28.25 7.02 -12.73
C SER A 392 29.01 6.18 -11.69
N GLN A 393 28.39 5.82 -10.55
CA GLN A 393 28.98 5.03 -9.47
C GLN A 393 28.50 3.57 -9.47
N MET A 394 27.60 3.21 -10.38
CA MET A 394 26.92 1.90 -10.34
C MET A 394 27.89 0.71 -10.34
N LYS A 395 28.94 0.79 -11.15
CA LYS A 395 29.97 -0.27 -11.24
C LYS A 395 30.71 -0.51 -9.91
N GLU A 396 31.08 0.59 -9.23
CA GLU A 396 31.77 0.53 -7.92
C GLU A 396 30.81 0.02 -6.84
N ARG A 397 29.59 0.53 -6.81
CA ARG A 397 28.55 0.11 -5.87
C ARG A 397 28.14 -1.36 -6.02
N PHE A 398 28.15 -1.87 -7.23
CA PHE A 398 27.92 -3.31 -7.44
C PHE A 398 29.05 -4.17 -6.84
N ALA A 399 30.30 -3.74 -6.94
CA ALA A 399 31.42 -4.45 -6.29
C ALA A 399 31.27 -4.47 -4.75
N GLU A 400 30.84 -3.35 -4.15
CA GLU A 400 30.48 -3.30 -2.71
C GLU A 400 29.28 -4.23 -2.37
N THR A 401 28.29 -4.27 -3.25
CA THR A 401 27.13 -5.17 -3.11
C THR A 401 27.55 -6.63 -3.07
N LEU A 402 28.48 -7.07 -3.93
CA LEU A 402 29.01 -8.44 -3.92
C LEU A 402 29.67 -8.79 -2.58
N GLN A 403 30.47 -7.87 -2.04
CA GLN A 403 31.12 -8.07 -0.73
C GLN A 403 30.06 -8.17 0.39
N ALA A 404 29.05 -7.31 0.38
CA ALA A 404 27.96 -7.31 1.36
C ALA A 404 27.10 -8.59 1.31
N LEU A 405 26.98 -9.20 0.13
CA LEU A 405 26.32 -10.50 -0.09
C LEU A 405 27.20 -11.71 0.25
N GLY A 406 28.46 -11.51 0.66
CA GLY A 406 29.39 -12.57 1.02
C GLY A 406 30.11 -13.22 -0.16
N TYR A 407 30.05 -12.63 -1.35
CA TYR A 407 30.81 -13.06 -2.51
C TYR A 407 32.23 -12.49 -2.46
N GLY A 408 33.20 -13.29 -2.88
CA GLY A 408 34.60 -12.87 -2.99
C GLY A 408 34.86 -12.05 -4.27
N GLU A 409 35.87 -12.48 -5.04
CA GLU A 409 36.13 -11.87 -6.36
C GLU A 409 34.96 -12.12 -7.32
N GLN A 410 34.59 -11.09 -8.07
CA GLN A 410 33.52 -11.16 -9.05
C GLN A 410 33.82 -12.18 -10.14
N ARG A 411 32.91 -13.09 -10.34
CA ARG A 411 32.99 -14.10 -11.43
C ARG A 411 32.44 -13.45 -12.70
N LYS A 412 33.34 -12.97 -13.56
CA LYS A 412 32.96 -12.31 -14.81
C LYS A 412 32.34 -13.31 -15.79
N PRO A 413 31.30 -12.90 -16.54
CA PRO A 413 30.71 -13.74 -17.55
C PRO A 413 31.74 -14.12 -18.63
N VAL A 414 31.79 -15.41 -18.96
CA VAL A 414 32.48 -15.91 -20.14
C VAL A 414 31.52 -15.78 -21.32
N ALA A 415 32.01 -15.59 -22.55
CA ALA A 415 31.17 -15.40 -23.73
C ALA A 415 30.05 -16.46 -23.80
N GLY A 416 28.80 -16.00 -23.76
CA GLY A 416 27.60 -16.85 -23.78
C GLY A 416 27.19 -17.47 -22.43
N GLN A 417 27.84 -17.11 -21.30
CA GLN A 417 27.50 -17.59 -19.97
C GLN A 417 27.17 -16.41 -19.04
N LEU A 418 26.34 -16.67 -18.00
CA LEU A 418 26.06 -15.72 -16.94
C LEU A 418 27.25 -15.60 -15.98
N GLY A 419 27.42 -14.42 -15.39
CA GLY A 419 28.35 -14.14 -14.31
C GLY A 419 27.69 -13.31 -13.21
N ASP A 420 28.46 -12.95 -12.18
CA ASP A 420 27.99 -12.00 -11.18
C ASP A 420 27.76 -10.62 -11.81
N GLY A 421 26.61 -10.02 -11.53
CA GLY A 421 26.18 -8.77 -12.14
C GLY A 421 25.46 -8.92 -13.48
N SER A 422 25.30 -10.14 -14.01
CA SER A 422 24.42 -10.36 -15.18
C SER A 422 23.01 -9.94 -14.84
N LEU A 423 22.40 -9.14 -15.69
CA LEU A 423 21.00 -8.73 -15.59
C LEU A 423 20.12 -9.86 -16.11
N VAL A 424 19.19 -10.36 -15.31
CA VAL A 424 18.28 -11.44 -15.72
C VAL A 424 16.81 -11.00 -15.81
N ILE A 425 16.46 -9.85 -15.20
CA ILE A 425 15.13 -9.21 -15.31
C ILE A 425 15.30 -7.72 -15.59
N ALA A 426 14.63 -7.23 -16.63
CA ALA A 426 14.44 -5.82 -16.92
C ALA A 426 12.95 -5.54 -17.09
N SER A 427 12.33 -4.82 -16.16
CA SER A 427 10.88 -4.63 -16.14
C SER A 427 10.50 -3.16 -16.09
N ILE A 428 9.74 -2.70 -17.08
CA ILE A 428 9.01 -1.43 -17.03
C ILE A 428 7.65 -1.72 -16.42
N THR A 429 7.45 -1.29 -15.17
CA THR A 429 6.30 -1.67 -14.35
C THR A 429 5.97 -0.58 -13.34
N SER A 430 4.85 -0.72 -12.63
CA SER A 430 4.40 0.15 -11.54
C SER A 430 3.73 1.45 -11.99
N CYS A 431 2.74 1.84 -11.21
CA CYS A 431 2.04 3.13 -11.37
C CYS A 431 2.95 4.35 -11.20
N THR A 432 4.00 4.27 -10.36
CA THR A 432 4.93 5.39 -10.12
C THR A 432 5.47 5.97 -11.40
N ASN A 433 6.02 5.12 -12.26
CA ASN A 433 6.67 5.54 -13.49
C ASN A 433 5.73 5.51 -14.70
N THR A 434 4.83 4.53 -14.80
CA THR A 434 3.96 4.42 -15.98
C THR A 434 2.84 5.46 -16.00
N ALA A 435 2.51 6.07 -14.84
CA ALA A 435 1.58 7.22 -14.78
C ALA A 435 2.19 8.51 -15.35
N ASN A 436 3.49 8.52 -15.62
CA ASN A 436 4.20 9.68 -16.15
C ASN A 436 4.51 9.50 -17.65
N PRO A 437 3.78 10.18 -18.54
CA PRO A 437 3.96 10.01 -19.99
C PRO A 437 5.36 10.38 -20.48
N SER A 438 6.01 11.38 -19.88
CA SER A 438 7.33 11.85 -20.35
C SER A 438 8.40 10.77 -20.20
N VAL A 439 8.45 10.06 -19.07
CA VAL A 439 9.44 8.97 -18.87
C VAL A 439 9.12 7.75 -19.73
N MET A 440 7.85 7.49 -20.02
CA MET A 440 7.45 6.39 -20.90
C MET A 440 7.78 6.66 -22.37
N ILE A 441 7.55 7.88 -22.84
CA ILE A 441 7.95 8.34 -24.19
C ILE A 441 9.47 8.35 -24.30
N ALA A 442 10.18 8.80 -23.25
CA ALA A 442 11.65 8.74 -23.22
C ALA A 442 12.16 7.30 -23.38
N ALA A 443 11.55 6.33 -22.67
CA ALA A 443 11.89 4.90 -22.82
C ALA A 443 11.65 4.39 -24.26
N GLY A 444 10.54 4.79 -24.88
CA GLY A 444 10.22 4.47 -26.26
C GLY A 444 11.22 5.07 -27.26
N LEU A 445 11.67 6.31 -27.01
CA LEU A 445 12.70 7.00 -27.83
C LEU A 445 14.07 6.32 -27.68
N VAL A 446 14.47 5.93 -26.44
CA VAL A 446 15.70 5.15 -26.23
C VAL A 446 15.64 3.84 -27.02
N ALA A 447 14.51 3.13 -26.95
CA ALA A 447 14.32 1.89 -27.70
C ALA A 447 14.39 2.12 -29.22
N LYS A 448 13.77 3.20 -29.73
CA LYS A 448 13.83 3.57 -31.14
C LYS A 448 15.24 3.83 -31.60
N LYS A 449 15.98 4.74 -30.93
CA LYS A 449 17.36 5.07 -31.28
C LYS A 449 18.30 3.87 -31.19
N ALA A 450 18.09 2.97 -30.18
CA ALA A 450 18.84 1.73 -30.07
C ALA A 450 18.60 0.79 -31.27
N CYS A 451 17.34 0.58 -31.65
CA CYS A 451 16.96 -0.23 -32.80
C CYS A 451 17.49 0.35 -34.12
N ASP A 452 17.46 1.67 -34.27
CA ASP A 452 18.01 2.36 -35.47
C ASP A 452 19.52 2.14 -35.61
N LEU A 453 20.23 1.89 -34.49
CA LEU A 453 21.65 1.50 -34.47
C LEU A 453 21.85 -0.04 -34.49
N GLY A 454 20.77 -0.82 -34.62
CA GLY A 454 20.81 -2.26 -34.73
C GLY A 454 21.07 -2.99 -33.38
N LEU A 455 20.86 -2.33 -32.24
CA LEU A 455 20.98 -2.94 -30.92
C LEU A 455 19.77 -3.80 -30.61
N THR A 456 20.00 -4.78 -29.73
CA THR A 456 18.96 -5.68 -29.16
C THR A 456 19.20 -5.84 -27.67
N SER A 457 18.18 -6.21 -26.91
CA SER A 457 18.37 -6.65 -25.52
C SER A 457 19.20 -7.92 -25.46
N SER A 458 19.92 -8.09 -24.37
CA SER A 458 20.71 -9.31 -24.14
C SER A 458 19.77 -10.53 -23.99
N PRO A 459 20.06 -11.67 -24.65
CA PRO A 459 19.12 -12.78 -24.80
C PRO A 459 18.76 -13.50 -23.49
N HIS A 460 19.56 -13.37 -22.45
CA HIS A 460 19.31 -13.96 -21.13
C HIS A 460 18.45 -13.05 -20.23
N VAL A 461 18.12 -11.84 -20.67
CA VAL A 461 17.29 -10.88 -19.91
C VAL A 461 15.82 -11.11 -20.20
N LYS A 462 15.05 -11.43 -19.18
CA LYS A 462 13.58 -11.40 -19.23
C LYS A 462 13.12 -9.95 -19.23
N THR A 463 12.63 -9.48 -20.37
CA THR A 463 12.08 -8.13 -20.54
C THR A 463 10.57 -8.13 -20.44
N SER A 464 9.98 -7.13 -19.78
CA SER A 464 8.52 -7.00 -19.64
C SER A 464 8.09 -5.53 -19.61
N LEU A 465 6.90 -5.26 -20.15
CA LEU A 465 6.20 -3.98 -20.07
C LEU A 465 4.83 -4.21 -19.42
N SER A 466 4.59 -3.59 -18.27
CA SER A 466 3.33 -3.69 -17.52
C SER A 466 2.81 -2.28 -17.26
N PRO A 467 2.09 -1.67 -18.22
CA PRO A 467 1.57 -0.32 -18.09
C PRO A 467 0.50 -0.21 -17.00
N GLY A 468 0.43 0.95 -16.36
CA GLY A 468 -0.56 1.19 -15.30
C GLY A 468 -1.96 1.53 -15.83
N SER A 469 -2.09 1.90 -17.10
CA SER A 469 -3.39 2.07 -17.76
C SER A 469 -3.30 1.85 -19.27
N LYS A 470 -4.46 1.67 -19.89
CA LYS A 470 -4.55 1.57 -21.37
C LYS A 470 -4.13 2.86 -22.09
N ALA A 471 -4.15 3.99 -21.41
CA ALA A 471 -3.68 5.26 -21.95
C ALA A 471 -2.20 5.17 -22.34
N VAL A 472 -1.37 4.52 -21.53
CA VAL A 472 0.06 4.33 -21.77
C VAL A 472 0.31 3.59 -23.08
N THR A 473 -0.34 2.43 -23.25
CA THR A 473 -0.20 1.64 -24.49
C THR A 473 -0.63 2.45 -25.72
N ARG A 474 -1.75 3.18 -25.61
CA ARG A 474 -2.30 3.93 -26.74
C ARG A 474 -1.43 5.08 -27.18
N TYR A 475 -0.84 5.88 -26.28
CA TYR A 475 0.06 6.94 -26.75
C TYR A 475 1.39 6.39 -27.27
N LEU A 476 1.88 5.25 -26.77
CA LEU A 476 3.05 4.56 -27.32
C LEU A 476 2.74 3.94 -28.70
N GLU A 477 1.54 3.39 -28.93
CA GLU A 477 1.07 2.93 -30.24
C GLU A 477 0.97 4.11 -31.23
N ASN A 478 0.24 5.16 -30.84
CA ASN A 478 -0.03 6.31 -31.70
C ASN A 478 1.26 7.06 -32.09
N SER A 479 2.23 7.13 -31.20
CA SER A 479 3.56 7.73 -31.49
C SER A 479 4.48 6.79 -32.29
N GLY A 480 4.08 5.52 -32.50
CA GLY A 480 4.90 4.50 -33.16
C GLY A 480 6.09 4.03 -32.34
N LEU A 481 6.13 4.32 -31.03
CA LEU A 481 7.24 3.95 -30.14
C LEU A 481 7.10 2.53 -29.60
N LEU A 482 5.89 2.02 -29.44
CA LEU A 482 5.64 0.68 -28.87
C LEU A 482 6.37 -0.42 -29.67
N VAL A 483 6.35 -0.35 -31.00
CA VAL A 483 7.01 -1.32 -31.88
C VAL A 483 8.52 -1.45 -31.64
N TYR A 484 9.18 -0.37 -31.18
CA TYR A 484 10.61 -0.42 -30.88
C TYR A 484 10.87 -1.02 -29.49
N LEU A 485 10.01 -0.75 -28.51
CA LEU A 485 10.04 -1.44 -27.22
C LEU A 485 9.84 -2.96 -27.41
N GLU A 486 8.87 -3.37 -28.23
CA GLU A 486 8.61 -4.77 -28.56
C GLU A 486 9.79 -5.43 -29.29
N LYS A 487 10.47 -4.71 -30.21
CA LYS A 487 11.70 -5.22 -30.85
C LYS A 487 12.83 -5.50 -29.84
N LEU A 488 12.87 -4.79 -28.75
CA LEU A 488 13.78 -5.04 -27.62
C LEU A 488 13.19 -6.04 -26.59
N GLY A 489 12.06 -6.70 -26.91
CA GLY A 489 11.43 -7.69 -26.07
C GLY A 489 10.48 -7.13 -25.00
N PHE A 490 10.33 -5.81 -24.88
CA PHE A 490 9.39 -5.18 -23.96
C PHE A 490 7.96 -5.23 -24.51
N HIS A 491 7.40 -6.43 -24.63
CA HIS A 491 6.00 -6.62 -24.98
C HIS A 491 5.11 -6.33 -23.78
N VAL A 492 3.90 -5.86 -24.03
CA VAL A 492 2.87 -5.68 -22.98
C VAL A 492 2.50 -7.05 -22.43
N CYS A 493 2.80 -7.26 -21.13
CA CYS A 493 2.51 -8.52 -20.43
C CYS A 493 1.15 -8.51 -19.73
N GLY A 494 0.59 -7.33 -19.49
CA GLY A 494 -0.69 -7.12 -18.83
C GLY A 494 -0.77 -5.71 -18.22
N TYR A 495 -1.91 -5.37 -17.66
CA TYR A 495 -2.16 -4.12 -16.94
C TYR A 495 -2.35 -4.44 -15.46
N GLY A 496 -1.31 -4.24 -14.65
CA GLY A 496 -1.33 -4.60 -13.23
C GLY A 496 0.03 -4.35 -12.56
N CYS A 497 0.09 -4.55 -11.26
CA CYS A 497 1.30 -4.32 -10.46
C CYS A 497 2.45 -5.27 -10.81
N MET A 498 2.15 -6.49 -11.21
CA MET A 498 3.07 -7.50 -11.76
C MET A 498 4.44 -7.55 -11.03
N THR A 499 5.55 -7.25 -11.69
CA THR A 499 6.91 -7.29 -11.07
C THR A 499 7.02 -6.44 -9.80
N CYS A 500 6.31 -5.32 -9.68
CA CYS A 500 6.35 -4.46 -8.49
C CYS A 500 5.86 -5.17 -7.22
N ILE A 501 4.84 -6.05 -7.33
CA ILE A 501 4.32 -6.84 -6.20
C ILE A 501 5.03 -8.20 -6.01
N GLY A 502 5.96 -8.54 -6.90
CA GLY A 502 6.64 -9.83 -6.88
C GLY A 502 6.10 -10.87 -7.86
N ASN A 503 5.23 -10.46 -8.77
CA ASN A 503 4.61 -11.29 -9.79
C ASN A 503 5.43 -11.29 -11.09
N SER A 504 6.77 -11.35 -10.99
CA SER A 504 7.66 -11.41 -12.17
C SER A 504 7.53 -12.71 -12.97
N GLY A 505 6.91 -13.74 -12.40
CA GLY A 505 6.84 -15.07 -13.00
C GLY A 505 8.21 -15.76 -13.10
N PRO A 506 8.28 -16.96 -13.70
CA PRO A 506 9.50 -17.76 -13.76
C PRO A 506 10.55 -17.15 -14.70
N LEU A 507 11.82 -17.37 -14.39
CA LEU A 507 12.93 -17.26 -15.34
C LEU A 507 12.98 -18.52 -16.21
N SER A 508 13.63 -18.47 -17.39
CA SER A 508 13.84 -19.67 -18.18
C SER A 508 14.63 -20.72 -17.41
N ASP A 509 14.42 -21.99 -17.73
CA ASP A 509 15.13 -23.10 -17.09
C ASP A 509 16.64 -22.96 -17.26
N GLU A 510 17.11 -22.51 -18.42
CA GLU A 510 18.54 -22.30 -18.70
C GLU A 510 19.14 -21.28 -17.72
N VAL A 511 18.50 -20.11 -17.58
CA VAL A 511 18.93 -19.05 -16.66
C VAL A 511 18.85 -19.52 -15.21
N SER A 512 17.74 -20.15 -14.82
CA SER A 512 17.52 -20.64 -13.45
C SER A 512 18.54 -21.70 -13.04
N ASN A 513 18.84 -22.65 -13.94
CA ASN A 513 19.82 -23.72 -13.69
C ASN A 513 21.24 -23.14 -13.64
N SER A 514 21.59 -22.19 -14.51
CA SER A 514 22.91 -21.54 -14.48
C SER A 514 23.13 -20.78 -13.16
N ILE A 515 22.11 -20.04 -12.66
CA ILE A 515 22.20 -19.33 -11.38
C ILE A 515 22.43 -20.30 -10.23
N ARG A 516 21.63 -21.39 -10.16
CA ARG A 516 21.74 -22.39 -9.05
C ARG A 516 23.03 -23.17 -9.10
N ALA A 517 23.42 -23.64 -10.28
CA ALA A 517 24.63 -24.46 -10.43
C ALA A 517 25.93 -23.73 -10.07
N ASN A 518 25.96 -22.43 -10.29
CA ASN A 518 27.14 -21.60 -10.06
C ASN A 518 26.96 -20.62 -8.88
N ASP A 519 25.84 -20.66 -8.17
CA ASP A 519 25.50 -19.72 -7.08
C ASP A 519 25.82 -18.26 -7.47
N LEU A 520 25.25 -17.76 -8.57
CA LEU A 520 25.57 -16.44 -9.13
C LEU A 520 24.82 -15.33 -8.40
N ALA A 521 25.49 -14.19 -8.22
CA ALA A 521 24.86 -12.95 -7.78
C ALA A 521 24.34 -12.16 -9.00
N VAL A 522 23.21 -12.60 -9.55
CA VAL A 522 22.54 -11.93 -10.68
C VAL A 522 21.68 -10.75 -10.21
N ALA A 523 21.35 -9.87 -11.17
CA ALA A 523 20.62 -8.62 -10.90
C ALA A 523 19.28 -8.51 -11.62
N ALA A 524 18.42 -7.65 -11.07
CA ALA A 524 17.22 -7.11 -11.73
C ALA A 524 17.28 -5.59 -11.73
N VAL A 525 16.79 -4.97 -12.80
CA VAL A 525 16.53 -3.52 -12.90
C VAL A 525 15.07 -3.32 -13.29
N ALA A 526 14.33 -2.61 -12.44
CA ALA A 526 12.91 -2.40 -12.64
C ALA A 526 12.51 -0.95 -12.35
N SER A 527 11.53 -0.43 -13.08
CA SER A 527 10.95 0.88 -12.80
C SER A 527 9.89 0.80 -11.69
N SER A 528 10.11 -0.04 -10.69
CA SER A 528 9.19 -0.26 -9.57
C SER A 528 9.49 0.66 -8.37
N ASN A 529 8.74 0.52 -7.28
CA ASN A 529 8.92 1.29 -6.04
C ASN A 529 9.77 0.56 -5.02
N ARG A 530 9.76 -0.78 -5.03
CA ARG A 530 10.36 -1.64 -4.01
C ARG A 530 11.24 -2.71 -4.62
N ASN A 531 12.39 -2.87 -4.01
CA ASN A 531 13.44 -3.79 -4.45
C ASN A 531 13.96 -4.66 -3.30
N PHE A 532 13.11 -4.98 -2.32
CA PHE A 532 13.50 -5.81 -1.18
C PHE A 532 13.98 -7.18 -1.66
N GLU A 533 14.89 -7.77 -0.88
CA GLU A 533 15.45 -9.09 -1.17
C GLU A 533 14.36 -10.15 -1.33
N GLY A 534 14.42 -10.92 -2.40
CA GLY A 534 13.44 -11.95 -2.74
C GLY A 534 12.10 -11.43 -3.30
N ARG A 535 11.85 -10.11 -3.26
CA ARG A 535 10.57 -9.57 -3.72
C ARG A 535 10.40 -9.63 -5.23
N ILE A 536 11.41 -9.24 -6.02
CA ILE A 536 11.30 -9.25 -7.49
C ILE A 536 11.31 -10.68 -8.02
N HIS A 537 12.29 -11.48 -7.58
CA HIS A 537 12.38 -12.88 -7.89
C HIS A 537 13.29 -13.62 -6.89
N PRO A 538 12.94 -14.84 -6.43
CA PRO A 538 13.71 -15.55 -5.39
C PRO A 538 15.16 -15.85 -5.74
N LEU A 539 15.49 -15.99 -7.03
CA LEU A 539 16.86 -16.27 -7.50
C LEU A 539 17.70 -14.99 -7.71
N VAL A 540 17.11 -13.81 -7.61
CA VAL A 540 17.81 -12.54 -7.86
C VAL A 540 18.23 -11.91 -6.54
N LYS A 541 19.55 -11.69 -6.37
CA LYS A 541 20.12 -11.19 -5.11
C LYS A 541 20.33 -9.68 -5.10
N ALA A 542 20.51 -9.05 -6.27
CA ALA A 542 20.73 -7.62 -6.40
C ALA A 542 19.59 -6.97 -7.21
N ASN A 543 18.76 -6.17 -6.55
CA ASN A 543 17.60 -5.56 -7.15
C ASN A 543 17.73 -4.04 -7.18
N TYR A 544 17.60 -3.41 -8.36
CA TYR A 544 17.75 -1.98 -8.55
C TYR A 544 16.49 -1.35 -9.11
N LEU A 545 16.15 -0.18 -8.57
CA LEU A 545 15.11 0.70 -9.11
C LEU A 545 15.76 1.71 -10.05
N ALA A 546 15.14 1.95 -11.20
CA ALA A 546 15.62 2.90 -12.19
C ALA A 546 14.47 3.49 -13.02
N SER A 547 14.72 4.60 -13.71
CA SER A 547 13.76 5.15 -14.67
C SER A 547 13.52 4.19 -15.85
N PRO A 548 12.32 4.21 -16.47
CA PRO A 548 12.01 3.39 -17.64
C PRO A 548 13.05 3.44 -18.76
N PRO A 549 13.58 4.61 -19.18
CA PRO A 549 14.64 4.66 -20.18
C PRO A 549 15.95 3.96 -19.73
N LEU A 550 16.32 4.05 -18.45
CA LEU A 550 17.48 3.32 -17.92
C LEU A 550 17.23 1.80 -17.87
N VAL A 551 15.99 1.36 -17.58
CA VAL A 551 15.64 -0.08 -17.67
C VAL A 551 15.90 -0.63 -19.08
N VAL A 552 15.54 0.13 -20.12
CA VAL A 552 15.83 -0.26 -21.51
C VAL A 552 17.34 -0.30 -21.77
N ALA A 553 18.09 0.70 -21.30
CA ALA A 553 19.55 0.75 -21.47
C ALA A 553 20.24 -0.43 -20.79
N TYR A 554 19.87 -0.77 -19.57
CA TYR A 554 20.42 -1.92 -18.85
C TYR A 554 20.05 -3.26 -19.50
N ALA A 555 18.85 -3.38 -20.10
CA ALA A 555 18.46 -4.58 -20.84
C ALA A 555 19.36 -4.82 -22.07
N ILE A 556 19.78 -3.75 -22.73
CA ILE A 556 20.73 -3.79 -23.85
C ILE A 556 22.11 -4.19 -23.34
N ALA A 557 22.59 -3.54 -22.26
CA ALA A 557 23.89 -3.85 -21.66
C ALA A 557 23.97 -5.29 -21.11
N GLY A 558 22.85 -5.84 -20.62
CA GLY A 558 22.73 -7.19 -20.06
C GLY A 558 23.47 -7.41 -18.73
N ARG A 559 23.93 -6.33 -18.09
CA ARG A 559 24.70 -6.36 -16.83
C ARG A 559 24.56 -5.06 -16.06
N VAL A 560 24.80 -5.08 -14.76
CA VAL A 560 24.74 -3.90 -13.89
C VAL A 560 26.12 -3.39 -13.46
N ASP A 561 27.16 -4.17 -13.64
CA ASP A 561 28.56 -3.79 -13.34
C ASP A 561 29.19 -2.95 -14.46
N ILE A 562 28.51 -1.92 -14.90
CA ILE A 562 28.88 -1.04 -16.03
C ILE A 562 28.77 0.43 -15.63
N ASP A 563 29.72 1.24 -16.08
CA ASP A 563 29.64 2.71 -16.06
C ASP A 563 29.01 3.18 -17.38
N LEU A 564 27.71 3.47 -17.36
CA LEU A 564 26.97 3.88 -18.56
C LEU A 564 27.42 5.22 -19.16
N ASP A 565 28.12 6.06 -18.41
CA ASP A 565 28.67 7.33 -18.91
C ASP A 565 29.95 7.11 -19.76
N ARG A 566 30.73 6.06 -19.40
CA ARG A 566 32.09 5.89 -19.96
C ARG A 566 32.27 4.59 -20.76
N GLU A 567 31.50 3.56 -20.45
CA GLU A 567 31.60 2.28 -21.14
C GLU A 567 30.51 2.14 -22.20
N PRO A 568 30.81 1.47 -23.33
CA PRO A 568 29.79 1.24 -24.34
C PRO A 568 28.73 0.25 -23.87
N LEU A 569 27.46 0.55 -24.18
CA LEU A 569 26.33 -0.37 -23.98
C LEU A 569 26.52 -1.68 -24.76
N ALA A 570 27.01 -1.55 -25.98
CA ALA A 570 27.27 -2.67 -26.88
C ALA A 570 28.29 -2.25 -27.96
N VAL A 571 28.89 -3.26 -28.59
CA VAL A 571 29.70 -3.10 -29.81
C VAL A 571 28.95 -3.74 -30.97
N LYS A 572 28.55 -2.94 -31.96
CA LYS A 572 27.80 -3.39 -33.12
C LYS A 572 28.60 -3.12 -34.39
N ASP A 573 28.87 -4.17 -35.16
CA ASP A 573 29.64 -4.09 -36.42
C ASP A 573 30.98 -3.35 -36.28
N GLY A 574 31.67 -3.53 -35.14
CA GLY A 574 32.91 -2.89 -34.76
C GLY A 574 32.80 -1.43 -34.28
N ARG A 575 31.60 -0.92 -34.13
CA ARG A 575 31.30 0.42 -33.58
C ARG A 575 30.84 0.27 -32.10
N GLU A 576 31.49 1.02 -31.25
CA GLU A 576 31.02 1.19 -29.85
C GLU A 576 29.83 2.14 -29.84
N VAL A 577 28.76 1.72 -29.12
CA VAL A 577 27.53 2.53 -28.91
C VAL A 577 27.39 2.81 -27.43
N TYR A 578 27.30 4.07 -27.08
CA TYR A 578 27.20 4.57 -25.71
C TYR A 578 25.77 5.02 -25.38
N LEU A 579 25.46 5.18 -24.08
CA LEU A 579 24.17 5.68 -23.63
C LEU A 579 23.79 7.01 -24.27
N ARG A 580 24.73 7.94 -24.36
CA ARG A 580 24.53 9.27 -24.99
C ARG A 580 24.12 9.21 -26.47
N ASP A 581 24.44 8.14 -27.19
CA ASP A 581 24.08 7.96 -28.60
C ASP A 581 22.60 7.63 -28.78
N ILE A 582 21.95 7.10 -27.74
CA ILE A 582 20.54 6.68 -27.75
C ILE A 582 19.65 7.49 -26.81
N TRP A 583 20.23 8.35 -25.95
CA TRP A 583 19.45 9.16 -25.02
C TRP A 583 18.67 10.24 -25.76
N PRO A 584 17.35 10.42 -25.51
CA PRO A 584 16.58 11.49 -26.14
C PRO A 584 16.88 12.85 -25.50
N SER A 585 16.70 13.91 -26.28
CA SER A 585 16.64 15.27 -25.73
C SER A 585 15.27 15.54 -25.12
N ASP A 586 15.19 16.46 -24.16
CA ASP A 586 13.94 16.89 -23.54
C ASP A 586 12.95 17.47 -24.56
N TRP A 587 13.48 18.09 -25.64
CA TRP A 587 12.64 18.59 -26.72
C TRP A 587 11.92 17.45 -27.46
N GLU A 588 12.64 16.37 -27.83
CA GLU A 588 12.03 15.19 -28.48
C GLU A 588 10.94 14.57 -27.62
N VAL A 589 11.20 14.46 -26.30
CA VAL A 589 10.22 13.90 -25.34
C VAL A 589 8.98 14.79 -25.25
N ARG A 590 9.18 16.10 -25.11
CA ARG A 590 8.07 17.07 -25.01
C ARG A 590 7.23 17.13 -26.28
N GLU A 591 7.85 17.18 -27.46
CA GLU A 591 7.15 17.23 -28.75
C GLU A 591 6.18 16.03 -28.90
N LEU A 592 6.65 14.82 -28.60
CA LEU A 592 5.81 13.61 -28.69
C LEU A 592 4.76 13.55 -27.58
N THR A 593 5.10 14.02 -26.38
CA THR A 593 4.14 14.08 -25.27
C THR A 593 2.98 15.01 -25.64
N ASP A 594 3.26 16.23 -26.08
CA ASP A 594 2.23 17.21 -26.45
C ASP A 594 1.37 16.73 -27.63
N GLN A 595 1.96 15.98 -28.57
CA GLN A 595 1.27 15.49 -29.74
C GLN A 595 0.35 14.29 -29.45
N PHE A 596 0.77 13.36 -28.61
CA PHE A 596 0.11 12.04 -28.48
C PHE A 596 -0.59 11.81 -27.13
N VAL A 597 -0.29 12.58 -26.11
CA VAL A 597 -0.96 12.50 -24.80
C VAL A 597 -2.11 13.50 -24.77
N THR A 598 -3.30 13.07 -25.18
CA THR A 598 -4.43 13.97 -25.47
C THR A 598 -5.67 13.65 -24.63
N ARG A 599 -6.53 14.68 -24.42
CA ARG A 599 -7.83 14.53 -23.77
C ARG A 599 -8.68 13.43 -24.41
N ALA A 600 -8.72 13.35 -25.74
CA ALA A 600 -9.50 12.36 -26.47
C ALA A 600 -9.10 10.92 -26.13
N LEU A 601 -7.80 10.70 -25.93
CA LEU A 601 -7.25 9.40 -25.54
C LEU A 601 -7.75 8.99 -24.13
N TYR A 602 -7.65 9.90 -23.15
CA TYR A 602 -8.11 9.62 -21.78
C TYR A 602 -9.64 9.44 -21.72
N SER A 603 -10.42 10.31 -22.38
CA SER A 603 -11.88 10.19 -22.42
C SER A 603 -12.35 8.87 -23.02
N ALA A 604 -11.70 8.39 -24.09
CA ALA A 604 -12.02 7.11 -24.70
C ALA A 604 -11.72 5.90 -23.81
N ASN A 605 -10.70 5.99 -22.93
CA ASN A 605 -10.38 4.95 -21.96
C ASN A 605 -11.33 5.00 -20.76
N ASN A 606 -11.64 6.18 -20.24
CA ASN A 606 -12.56 6.38 -19.13
C ASN A 606 -13.94 5.76 -19.43
N ALA A 607 -14.47 6.00 -20.62
CA ALA A 607 -15.77 5.43 -21.06
C ALA A 607 -15.82 3.89 -21.01
N LYS A 608 -14.69 3.21 -20.92
CA LYS A 608 -14.56 1.74 -20.88
C LYS A 608 -13.97 1.19 -19.59
N LEU A 609 -13.70 2.04 -18.59
CA LEU A 609 -13.00 1.64 -17.38
C LEU A 609 -13.70 0.48 -16.65
N PHE A 610 -15.02 0.52 -16.55
CA PHE A 610 -15.83 -0.51 -15.91
C PHE A 610 -16.33 -1.59 -16.89
N THR A 611 -15.89 -1.56 -18.17
CA THR A 611 -16.24 -2.58 -19.16
C THR A 611 -15.27 -3.76 -19.05
N GLY A 612 -15.81 -4.95 -18.80
CA GLY A 612 -15.03 -6.18 -18.71
C GLY A 612 -14.62 -6.73 -20.09
N SER A 613 -13.71 -7.69 -20.06
CA SER A 613 -13.42 -8.56 -21.21
C SER A 613 -14.49 -9.65 -21.33
N ALA A 614 -14.53 -10.36 -22.47
CA ALA A 614 -15.40 -11.52 -22.64
C ALA A 614 -15.16 -12.59 -21.55
N ARG A 615 -13.91 -12.72 -21.04
CA ARG A 615 -13.59 -13.61 -19.91
C ARG A 615 -14.26 -13.14 -18.63
N TRP A 616 -14.21 -11.83 -18.33
CA TRP A 616 -14.90 -11.25 -17.18
C TRP A 616 -16.43 -11.47 -17.29
N ASP A 617 -17.00 -11.23 -18.44
CA ASP A 617 -18.45 -11.40 -18.64
C ASP A 617 -18.89 -12.84 -18.44
N ALA A 618 -18.04 -13.80 -18.80
CA ALA A 618 -18.28 -15.24 -18.64
C ALA A 618 -18.16 -15.74 -17.17
N VAL A 619 -17.57 -14.96 -16.25
CA VAL A 619 -17.51 -15.34 -14.82
C VAL A 619 -18.94 -15.44 -14.27
N PRO A 620 -19.35 -16.60 -13.71
CA PRO A 620 -20.71 -16.77 -13.19
C PRO A 620 -20.94 -15.89 -11.98
N CYS A 621 -22.13 -15.32 -11.87
CA CYS A 621 -22.54 -14.52 -10.73
C CYS A 621 -24.07 -14.49 -10.62
N GLU A 622 -24.59 -14.92 -9.49
CA GLU A 622 -26.00 -14.77 -9.10
C GLU A 622 -26.15 -13.44 -8.32
N GLU A 623 -27.22 -12.71 -8.63
CA GLU A 623 -27.62 -11.54 -7.84
C GLU A 623 -28.42 -12.04 -6.63
N SER A 624 -27.86 -11.87 -5.43
CA SER A 624 -28.47 -12.33 -4.18
C SER A 624 -28.02 -11.42 -3.04
N PRO A 625 -28.89 -11.14 -2.04
CA PRO A 625 -28.49 -10.43 -0.84
C PRO A 625 -27.36 -11.11 -0.07
N LEU A 626 -27.31 -12.44 -0.09
CA LEU A 626 -26.29 -13.26 0.55
C LEU A 626 -25.35 -13.87 -0.52
N PHE A 627 -24.06 -13.95 -0.19
CA PHE A 627 -23.10 -14.67 -1.01
C PHE A 627 -23.34 -16.19 -0.86
N LYS A 628 -23.27 -16.91 -1.97
CA LYS A 628 -23.40 -18.36 -1.95
C LYS A 628 -22.02 -18.99 -1.71
N TRP A 629 -21.79 -19.41 -0.47
CA TRP A 629 -20.56 -20.09 -0.10
C TRP A 629 -20.45 -21.47 -0.75
N ASP A 630 -19.24 -21.82 -1.16
CA ASP A 630 -18.88 -23.15 -1.62
C ASP A 630 -17.90 -23.77 -0.63
N GLU A 631 -18.32 -24.85 0.05
CA GLU A 631 -17.49 -25.53 1.05
C GLU A 631 -16.26 -26.23 0.46
N ASP A 632 -16.25 -26.49 -0.83
CA ASP A 632 -15.12 -27.08 -1.54
C ASP A 632 -14.16 -26.02 -2.10
N SER A 633 -14.54 -24.72 -2.05
CA SER A 633 -13.68 -23.64 -2.49
C SER A 633 -12.35 -23.62 -1.72
N THR A 634 -11.27 -23.44 -2.47
CA THR A 634 -9.91 -23.26 -1.91
C THR A 634 -9.43 -21.81 -1.94
N TYR A 635 -10.28 -20.89 -2.44
CA TYR A 635 -10.01 -19.45 -2.50
C TYR A 635 -10.91 -18.61 -1.58
N ILE A 636 -12.19 -19.00 -1.41
CA ILE A 636 -13.19 -18.22 -0.68
C ILE A 636 -13.84 -19.11 0.39
N ARG A 637 -13.72 -18.71 1.65
CA ARG A 637 -14.32 -19.44 2.78
C ARG A 637 -14.97 -18.46 3.72
N ASN A 638 -16.17 -18.80 4.24
CA ASN A 638 -16.80 -18.02 5.29
C ASN A 638 -15.91 -18.03 6.54
N PRO A 639 -15.37 -16.88 7.02
CA PRO A 639 -14.53 -16.85 8.20
C PRO A 639 -15.37 -16.92 9.48
N PRO A 640 -14.86 -17.52 10.58
CA PRO A 640 -15.61 -17.73 11.82
C PRO A 640 -15.63 -16.50 12.74
N PHE A 641 -15.42 -15.30 12.23
CA PHE A 641 -15.31 -14.09 13.06
C PHE A 641 -16.63 -13.66 13.70
N PHE A 642 -17.77 -14.13 13.19
CA PHE A 642 -19.10 -13.75 13.66
C PHE A 642 -19.89 -14.92 14.27
N ASP A 643 -19.26 -16.09 14.52
CA ASP A 643 -19.95 -17.27 15.06
C ASP A 643 -20.54 -17.00 16.45
N ASP A 644 -19.85 -16.23 17.29
CA ASP A 644 -20.25 -15.89 18.65
C ASP A 644 -20.96 -14.52 18.76
N ILE A 645 -21.48 -13.98 17.65
CA ILE A 645 -22.06 -12.63 17.61
C ILE A 645 -23.27 -12.44 18.52
N ALA A 646 -23.95 -13.52 18.87
CA ALA A 646 -25.10 -13.51 19.76
C ALA A 646 -24.73 -13.42 21.27
N GLU A 647 -23.46 -13.62 21.64
CA GLU A 647 -22.98 -13.45 23.01
C GLU A 647 -22.96 -11.96 23.39
N GLU A 648 -23.28 -11.67 24.66
CA GLU A 648 -23.20 -10.31 25.19
C GLU A 648 -21.74 -9.83 25.23
N PRO A 649 -21.48 -8.55 24.84
CA PRO A 649 -20.13 -7.97 24.90
C PRO A 649 -19.60 -7.96 26.35
N GLU A 650 -18.40 -8.48 26.57
CA GLU A 650 -17.77 -8.53 27.87
C GLU A 650 -16.25 -8.46 27.77
N ILE A 651 -15.61 -7.65 28.61
CA ILE A 651 -14.15 -7.67 28.79
C ILE A 651 -13.84 -8.76 29.84
N ARG A 652 -13.09 -9.77 29.41
CA ARG A 652 -12.68 -10.88 30.31
C ARG A 652 -11.17 -10.84 30.51
N SER A 653 -10.74 -10.98 31.75
CA SER A 653 -9.33 -11.23 32.06
C SER A 653 -8.85 -12.53 31.41
N ILE A 654 -7.59 -12.59 31.05
CA ILE A 654 -6.97 -13.75 30.40
C ILE A 654 -6.30 -14.58 31.51
N GLU A 655 -6.73 -15.82 31.70
CA GLU A 655 -6.20 -16.71 32.72
C GLU A 655 -5.49 -17.91 32.10
N GLY A 656 -4.35 -18.28 32.66
CA GLY A 656 -3.63 -19.50 32.30
C GLY A 656 -3.02 -19.49 30.87
N ALA A 657 -2.84 -18.34 30.28
CA ALA A 657 -2.34 -18.22 28.90
C ALA A 657 -0.92 -18.79 28.73
N ARG A 658 -0.65 -19.36 27.55
CA ARG A 658 0.66 -19.86 27.16
C ARG A 658 1.31 -19.05 26.06
N CYS A 659 2.63 -18.94 26.10
CA CYS A 659 3.38 -18.28 25.04
C CYS A 659 3.47 -19.16 23.79
N LEU A 660 2.86 -18.71 22.69
CA LEU A 660 2.94 -19.37 21.40
C LEU A 660 4.24 -19.03 20.66
N ALA A 661 4.68 -17.77 20.78
CA ALA A 661 5.90 -17.32 20.15
C ALA A 661 6.61 -16.26 21.02
N LYS A 662 7.92 -16.41 21.20
CA LYS A 662 8.81 -15.39 21.77
C LYS A 662 9.70 -14.87 20.64
N LEU A 663 9.50 -13.62 20.27
CA LEU A 663 10.08 -12.99 19.08
C LEU A 663 11.02 -11.84 19.47
N GLY A 664 11.94 -11.48 18.57
CA GLY A 664 12.86 -10.36 18.74
C GLY A 664 12.31 -9.03 18.26
N ASP A 665 13.22 -8.08 18.03
CA ASP A 665 12.91 -6.74 17.49
C ASP A 665 12.54 -6.76 16.01
N SER A 666 11.81 -5.73 15.58
CA SER A 666 11.47 -5.45 14.17
C SER A 666 10.80 -6.63 13.44
N ILE A 667 9.92 -7.33 14.14
CA ILE A 667 9.08 -8.37 13.54
C ILE A 667 8.09 -7.69 12.59
N THR A 668 8.22 -7.99 11.30
CA THR A 668 7.38 -7.37 10.28
C THR A 668 6.05 -8.08 10.10
N THR A 669 5.08 -7.40 9.50
CA THR A 669 3.82 -8.03 9.09
C THR A 669 4.02 -9.16 8.08
N ASP A 670 5.13 -9.17 7.31
CA ASP A 670 5.53 -10.30 6.46
C ASP A 670 6.04 -11.51 7.26
N HIS A 671 6.62 -11.31 8.44
CA HIS A 671 6.96 -12.41 9.34
C HIS A 671 5.72 -13.04 9.96
N ILE A 672 4.70 -12.21 10.29
CA ILE A 672 3.47 -12.67 10.93
C ILE A 672 2.53 -13.31 9.90
N SER A 673 2.30 -12.65 8.76
CA SER A 673 1.42 -13.13 7.69
C SER A 673 2.07 -12.94 6.32
N PRO A 674 2.81 -13.92 5.81
CA PRO A 674 3.47 -13.86 4.52
C PRO A 674 2.45 -13.73 3.36
N ALA A 675 2.86 -13.09 2.25
CA ALA A 675 2.02 -12.89 1.08
C ALA A 675 2.47 -13.71 -0.14
N GLY A 676 3.72 -14.17 -0.15
CA GLY A 676 4.36 -14.86 -1.27
C GLY A 676 3.87 -16.29 -1.49
N SER A 677 4.53 -16.98 -2.41
CA SER A 677 4.33 -18.41 -2.66
C SER A 677 4.83 -19.27 -1.47
N PHE A 678 4.27 -20.45 -1.33
CA PHE A 678 4.60 -21.39 -0.28
C PHE A 678 4.81 -22.81 -0.83
N ARG A 679 5.45 -23.64 -0.04
CA ARG A 679 5.88 -25.00 -0.46
C ARG A 679 4.85 -26.04 -0.07
N PRO A 680 4.86 -27.23 -0.75
CA PRO A 680 3.98 -28.36 -0.42
C PRO A 680 4.11 -28.86 1.03
N GLU A 681 5.30 -28.73 1.63
CA GLU A 681 5.59 -29.22 2.98
C GLU A 681 5.03 -28.33 4.10
N THR A 682 4.58 -27.11 3.79
CA THR A 682 3.97 -26.20 4.74
C THR A 682 2.55 -26.67 5.14
N ASP A 683 2.04 -26.19 6.29
CA ASP A 683 0.68 -26.52 6.72
C ASP A 683 -0.36 -26.11 5.68
N ALA A 684 -0.20 -24.93 5.07
CA ALA A 684 -1.06 -24.46 4.00
C ALA A 684 -0.95 -25.32 2.73
N GLY A 685 0.29 -25.75 2.37
CA GLY A 685 0.52 -26.64 1.23
C GLY A 685 -0.13 -28.02 1.44
N ARG A 686 0.05 -28.62 2.61
CA ARG A 686 -0.61 -29.88 2.98
C ARG A 686 -2.14 -29.76 2.94
N TYR A 687 -2.69 -28.66 3.45
CA TYR A 687 -4.12 -28.39 3.40
C TYR A 687 -4.62 -28.34 1.95
N LEU A 688 -3.98 -27.58 1.07
CA LEU A 688 -4.41 -27.48 -0.33
C LEU A 688 -4.29 -28.82 -1.07
N MET A 689 -3.21 -29.58 -0.83
CA MET A 689 -3.09 -30.93 -1.41
C MET A 689 -4.17 -31.86 -0.91
N SER A 690 -4.60 -31.76 0.35
CA SER A 690 -5.72 -32.55 0.89
C SER A 690 -7.06 -32.20 0.23
N LYS A 691 -7.18 -30.99 -0.32
CA LYS A 691 -8.30 -30.52 -1.14
C LYS A 691 -8.12 -30.79 -2.66
N GLY A 692 -7.07 -31.52 -3.06
CA GLY A 692 -6.82 -31.90 -4.44
C GLY A 692 -6.13 -30.83 -5.30
N VAL A 693 -5.61 -29.74 -4.70
CA VAL A 693 -4.87 -28.71 -5.44
C VAL A 693 -3.43 -29.15 -5.66
N GLU A 694 -2.97 -29.14 -6.90
CA GLU A 694 -1.58 -29.48 -7.22
C GLU A 694 -0.61 -28.34 -6.83
N PRO A 695 0.66 -28.64 -6.47
CA PRO A 695 1.62 -27.63 -6.05
C PRO A 695 1.85 -26.48 -7.05
N LYS A 696 1.74 -26.75 -8.35
CA LYS A 696 1.84 -25.72 -9.41
C LYS A 696 0.69 -24.70 -9.37
N ASP A 697 -0.46 -25.09 -8.77
CA ASP A 697 -1.69 -24.32 -8.71
C ASP A 697 -1.92 -23.68 -7.31
N PHE A 698 -0.96 -23.75 -6.42
CA PHE A 698 -1.07 -23.15 -5.08
C PHE A 698 -1.26 -21.64 -5.11
N ASN A 699 -0.69 -20.99 -6.13
CA ASN A 699 -0.64 -19.53 -6.21
C ASN A 699 0.14 -18.93 -5.01
N SER A 700 -0.38 -17.94 -4.32
CA SER A 700 0.28 -17.29 -3.19
C SER A 700 -0.66 -17.14 -1.98
N TYR A 701 -0.12 -16.91 -0.79
CA TYR A 701 -0.93 -16.50 0.36
C TYR A 701 -1.77 -15.25 0.05
N GLY A 702 -1.18 -14.28 -0.68
CA GLY A 702 -1.88 -13.05 -1.07
C GLY A 702 -3.16 -13.31 -1.87
N SER A 703 -3.12 -14.23 -2.83
CA SER A 703 -4.29 -14.59 -3.65
C SER A 703 -5.36 -15.39 -2.88
N ARG A 704 -5.02 -15.95 -1.72
CA ARG A 704 -5.92 -16.78 -0.88
C ARG A 704 -6.36 -16.08 0.40
N ARG A 705 -6.21 -14.77 0.51
CA ARG A 705 -6.59 -13.99 1.70
C ARG A 705 -8.07 -14.09 2.07
N ALA A 706 -8.94 -14.45 1.13
CA ALA A 706 -10.36 -14.72 1.35
C ALA A 706 -10.63 -16.16 1.85
N ASN A 707 -9.58 -16.96 2.12
CA ASN A 707 -9.69 -18.30 2.71
C ASN A 707 -8.93 -18.36 4.03
N HIS A 708 -9.66 -18.22 5.13
CA HIS A 708 -9.12 -18.23 6.49
C HIS A 708 -8.35 -19.52 6.82
N GLU A 709 -8.74 -20.67 6.25
CA GLU A 709 -8.06 -21.96 6.46
C GLU A 709 -6.63 -21.98 5.91
N VAL A 710 -6.41 -21.35 4.75
CA VAL A 710 -5.05 -21.19 4.20
C VAL A 710 -4.27 -20.16 5.02
N MET A 711 -4.92 -19.04 5.37
CA MET A 711 -4.24 -17.92 6.02
C MET A 711 -3.83 -18.22 7.46
N VAL A 712 -4.65 -18.93 8.24
CA VAL A 712 -4.28 -19.33 9.61
C VAL A 712 -3.08 -20.27 9.60
N ARG A 713 -3.01 -21.19 8.62
CA ARG A 713 -1.86 -22.09 8.43
C ARG A 713 -0.61 -21.36 7.93
N GLY A 714 -0.78 -20.20 7.29
CA GLY A 714 0.29 -19.30 6.87
C GLY A 714 0.76 -18.33 7.95
N THR A 715 0.01 -18.22 9.05
CA THR A 715 0.36 -17.29 10.14
C THR A 715 1.64 -17.75 10.84
N PHE A 716 2.61 -16.84 10.94
CA PHE A 716 3.97 -17.10 11.41
C PHE A 716 4.73 -18.18 10.58
N ALA A 717 4.33 -18.41 9.33
CA ALA A 717 4.98 -19.38 8.44
C ALA A 717 6.11 -18.79 7.58
N ASN A 718 6.57 -17.57 7.89
CA ASN A 718 7.72 -17.00 7.19
C ASN A 718 8.98 -17.83 7.44
N VAL A 719 9.69 -18.20 6.37
CA VAL A 719 10.86 -19.07 6.42
C VAL A 719 12.04 -18.50 7.21
N ARG A 720 12.05 -17.20 7.51
CA ARG A 720 13.09 -16.51 8.28
C ARG A 720 12.66 -16.16 9.70
N LEU A 721 11.45 -16.51 10.09
CA LEU A 721 10.98 -16.26 11.45
C LEU A 721 11.85 -17.06 12.42
N ARG A 722 12.26 -16.42 13.51
CA ARG A 722 13.00 -17.08 14.61
C ARG A 722 12.18 -16.99 15.87
N ASN A 723 11.62 -18.13 16.27
CA ASN A 723 10.95 -18.25 17.56
C ASN A 723 11.96 -18.69 18.64
N MET A 724 12.23 -17.81 19.61
CA MET A 724 13.20 -18.05 20.68
C MET A 724 12.79 -19.16 21.64
N LEU A 725 11.52 -19.64 21.57
CA LEU A 725 11.09 -20.85 22.28
C LEU A 725 11.78 -22.10 21.75
N VAL A 726 12.24 -22.09 20.49
CA VAL A 726 12.99 -23.18 19.86
C VAL A 726 14.32 -22.62 19.35
N PRO A 727 15.34 -22.53 20.23
CA PRO A 727 16.63 -21.93 19.87
C PRO A 727 17.29 -22.61 18.65
N GLY A 728 17.73 -21.79 17.69
CA GLY A 728 18.40 -22.25 16.48
C GLY A 728 17.45 -22.69 15.36
N SER A 729 16.13 -22.66 15.55
CA SER A 729 15.16 -22.90 14.47
C SER A 729 14.95 -21.66 13.61
N GLU A 730 14.58 -21.86 12.34
CA GLU A 730 14.04 -20.86 11.43
C GLU A 730 12.74 -21.40 10.81
N GLY A 731 11.81 -20.49 10.54
CA GLY A 731 10.48 -20.82 10.01
C GLY A 731 9.42 -21.02 11.09
N SER A 732 8.31 -21.63 10.70
CA SER A 732 7.15 -21.88 11.57
C SER A 732 7.47 -23.01 12.56
N CYS A 733 7.90 -22.65 13.77
CA CYS A 733 8.27 -23.63 14.79
C CYS A 733 7.90 -23.11 16.18
N SER A 734 7.26 -23.92 17.00
CA SER A 734 6.91 -23.64 18.40
C SER A 734 6.95 -24.88 19.28
N VAL A 735 6.72 -24.70 20.58
CA VAL A 735 6.72 -25.77 21.60
C VAL A 735 5.34 -25.84 22.26
N TYR A 736 4.78 -27.03 22.30
CA TYR A 736 3.67 -27.31 23.19
C TYR A 736 4.22 -27.64 24.57
N HIS A 737 4.14 -26.67 25.49
CA HIS A 737 4.82 -26.77 26.79
C HIS A 737 4.38 -27.91 27.70
N PRO A 738 3.10 -28.39 27.70
CA PRO A 738 2.69 -29.48 28.59
C PRO A 738 3.50 -30.77 28.44
N ASP A 739 3.97 -31.11 27.25
CA ASP A 739 4.79 -32.32 27.01
C ASP A 739 6.12 -32.04 26.32
N GLY A 740 6.42 -30.80 25.97
CA GLY A 740 7.66 -30.38 25.31
C GLY A 740 7.76 -30.70 23.83
N THR A 741 6.65 -31.10 23.18
CA THR A 741 6.63 -31.40 21.75
C THR A 741 6.89 -30.13 20.93
N VAL A 742 7.83 -30.22 19.97
CA VAL A 742 8.12 -29.17 18.99
C VAL A 742 7.42 -29.48 17.69
N ASP A 743 6.65 -28.54 17.18
CA ASP A 743 5.92 -28.64 15.90
C ASP A 743 5.80 -27.27 15.22
N THR A 744 5.06 -27.19 14.11
CA THR A 744 4.75 -25.91 13.50
C THR A 744 3.90 -25.07 14.47
N ILE A 745 3.96 -23.74 14.29
CA ILE A 745 3.16 -22.82 15.12
C ILE A 745 1.65 -23.15 14.98
N PHE A 746 1.19 -23.48 13.78
CA PHE A 746 -0.18 -23.87 13.54
C PHE A 746 -0.58 -25.15 14.30
N GLU A 747 0.18 -26.23 14.17
CA GLU A 747 -0.13 -27.51 14.86
C GLU A 747 0.00 -27.36 16.39
N THR A 748 0.96 -26.57 16.87
CA THR A 748 1.09 -26.25 18.31
C THR A 748 -0.12 -25.48 18.80
N SER A 749 -0.59 -24.45 18.08
CA SER A 749 -1.78 -23.67 18.45
C SER A 749 -3.04 -24.53 18.47
N ARG A 750 -3.15 -25.48 17.53
CA ARG A 750 -4.31 -26.40 17.47
C ARG A 750 -4.41 -27.28 18.72
N ARG A 751 -3.28 -27.74 19.25
CA ARG A 751 -3.26 -28.52 20.51
C ARG A 751 -3.69 -27.67 21.71
N TYR A 752 -3.26 -26.39 21.77
CA TYR A 752 -3.72 -25.50 22.83
C TYR A 752 -5.22 -25.16 22.69
N TYR A 753 -5.73 -25.07 21.47
CA TYR A 753 -7.16 -24.88 21.24
C TYR A 753 -7.98 -26.08 21.73
N GLU A 754 -7.51 -27.33 21.50
CA GLU A 754 -8.15 -28.53 22.01
C GLU A 754 -8.17 -28.55 23.57
N ASP A 755 -7.19 -27.95 24.23
CA ASP A 755 -7.11 -27.80 25.69
C ASP A 755 -7.82 -26.51 26.19
N MET A 756 -8.45 -25.74 25.32
CA MET A 756 -9.07 -24.44 25.64
C MET A 756 -8.09 -23.44 26.31
N THR A 757 -6.81 -23.51 26.01
CA THR A 757 -5.77 -22.67 26.60
C THR A 757 -5.59 -21.40 25.76
N PRO A 758 -5.80 -20.19 26.30
CA PRO A 758 -5.52 -18.95 25.59
C PRO A 758 -4.02 -18.77 25.34
N LEU A 759 -3.70 -18.00 24.31
CA LEU A 759 -2.30 -17.80 23.90
C LEU A 759 -1.88 -16.34 23.95
N VAL A 760 -0.59 -16.13 24.20
CA VAL A 760 0.06 -14.83 24.11
C VAL A 760 1.29 -14.89 23.20
N VAL A 761 1.65 -13.74 22.62
CA VAL A 761 2.91 -13.55 21.90
C VAL A 761 3.77 -12.57 22.70
N LEU A 762 5.03 -12.91 22.91
CA LEU A 762 6.04 -12.03 23.48
C LEU A 762 6.93 -11.49 22.34
N ALA A 763 7.17 -10.17 22.31
CA ALA A 763 7.97 -9.56 21.26
C ALA A 763 8.87 -8.40 21.78
N GLY A 764 9.86 -8.04 20.99
CA GLY A 764 10.74 -6.91 21.24
C GLY A 764 10.16 -5.59 20.70
N LYS A 765 11.03 -4.73 20.17
CA LYS A 765 10.69 -3.41 19.65
C LYS A 765 10.09 -3.49 18.24
N GLU A 766 9.25 -2.49 17.91
CA GLU A 766 8.68 -2.29 16.56
C GLU A 766 7.91 -3.52 16.05
N TYR A 767 7.12 -4.17 16.93
CA TYR A 767 6.31 -5.31 16.53
C TYR A 767 5.24 -4.90 15.50
N GLY A 768 5.20 -5.61 14.37
CA GLY A 768 4.25 -5.37 13.28
C GLY A 768 4.69 -4.32 12.25
N THR A 769 5.99 -3.95 12.21
CA THR A 769 6.52 -3.00 11.21
C THR A 769 6.32 -3.53 9.77
N GLY A 770 6.29 -2.62 8.80
CA GLY A 770 6.14 -2.96 7.38
C GLY A 770 4.81 -2.54 6.78
N SER A 771 4.28 -3.32 5.80
CA SER A 771 3.01 -3.01 5.15
C SER A 771 1.82 -3.30 6.07
N SER A 772 0.74 -2.50 5.94
CA SER A 772 -0.49 -2.78 6.68
C SER A 772 -1.11 -4.09 6.19
N ARG A 773 -1.32 -5.02 7.11
CA ARG A 773 -1.90 -6.34 6.86
C ARG A 773 -2.84 -6.73 7.98
N ASP A 774 -4.12 -6.81 7.66
CA ASP A 774 -5.17 -7.29 8.55
C ASP A 774 -4.93 -8.74 9.00
N TRP A 775 -4.47 -9.60 8.09
CA TRP A 775 -4.14 -11.00 8.41
C TRP A 775 -3.00 -11.15 9.42
N ALA A 776 -2.20 -10.11 9.65
CA ALA A 776 -1.23 -10.12 10.76
C ALA A 776 -1.91 -10.00 12.14
N ALA A 777 -3.21 -9.67 12.20
CA ALA A 777 -4.03 -9.71 13.40
C ALA A 777 -5.10 -10.83 13.32
N LYS A 778 -5.80 -10.97 12.18
CA LYS A 778 -6.79 -12.04 11.93
C LYS A 778 -6.21 -13.45 12.16
N GLY A 779 -4.99 -13.68 11.64
CA GLY A 779 -4.31 -14.97 11.78
C GLY A 779 -3.98 -15.33 13.24
N PRO A 780 -3.28 -14.48 14.00
CA PRO A 780 -3.04 -14.70 15.43
C PRO A 780 -4.32 -14.91 16.23
N LEU A 781 -5.41 -14.15 15.97
CA LEU A 781 -6.70 -14.39 16.61
C LEU A 781 -7.19 -15.82 16.39
N LEU A 782 -7.15 -16.29 15.14
CA LEU A 782 -7.58 -17.66 14.77
C LEU A 782 -6.65 -18.75 15.35
N LEU A 783 -5.40 -18.42 15.64
CA LEU A 783 -4.49 -19.30 16.38
C LEU A 783 -4.76 -19.32 17.90
N GLY A 784 -5.69 -18.50 18.40
CA GLY A 784 -6.03 -18.41 19.83
C GLY A 784 -5.24 -17.37 20.61
N VAL A 785 -4.48 -16.48 19.95
CA VAL A 785 -3.78 -15.38 20.60
C VAL A 785 -4.79 -14.35 21.10
N ARG A 786 -4.72 -13.97 22.40
CA ARG A 786 -5.59 -13.00 23.05
C ARG A 786 -4.87 -11.71 23.44
N ALA A 787 -3.56 -11.78 23.65
CA ALA A 787 -2.75 -10.60 23.93
C ALA A 787 -1.38 -10.71 23.29
N VAL A 788 -0.79 -9.56 22.95
CA VAL A 788 0.60 -9.44 22.55
C VAL A 788 1.30 -8.53 23.53
N ILE A 789 2.43 -8.97 24.11
CA ILE A 789 3.23 -8.19 25.05
C ILE A 789 4.55 -7.85 24.36
N ALA A 790 4.80 -6.56 24.05
CA ALA A 790 5.95 -6.12 23.28
C ALA A 790 6.62 -4.87 23.91
N GLU A 791 7.88 -4.61 23.56
CA GLU A 791 8.55 -3.38 23.96
C GLU A 791 7.99 -2.14 23.26
N SER A 792 7.59 -2.29 21.99
CA SER A 792 6.83 -1.28 21.24
C SER A 792 6.11 -1.88 20.04
N PHE A 793 5.08 -1.18 19.57
CA PHE A 793 4.27 -1.58 18.44
C PHE A 793 4.40 -0.57 17.30
N GLU A 794 4.30 -1.07 16.08
CA GLU A 794 4.00 -0.23 14.93
C GLU A 794 2.52 0.19 14.95
N ARG A 795 2.23 1.46 14.63
CA ARG A 795 0.91 2.08 14.83
C ARG A 795 -0.23 1.30 14.14
N ILE A 796 -0.09 1.02 12.84
CA ILE A 796 -1.15 0.37 12.06
C ILE A 796 -1.41 -1.05 12.58
N HIS A 797 -0.34 -1.78 12.92
CA HIS A 797 -0.48 -3.14 13.43
C HIS A 797 -1.12 -3.17 14.82
N ARG A 798 -0.77 -2.21 15.70
CA ARG A 798 -1.44 -2.04 17.00
C ARG A 798 -2.96 -1.86 16.80
N SER A 799 -3.38 -0.96 15.88
CA SER A 799 -4.79 -0.74 15.58
C SER A 799 -5.48 -1.99 15.01
N ASN A 800 -4.78 -2.76 14.16
CA ASN A 800 -5.31 -4.03 13.65
C ASN A 800 -5.50 -5.08 14.75
N LEU A 801 -4.59 -5.16 15.74
CA LEU A 801 -4.75 -6.06 16.89
C LEU A 801 -6.01 -5.71 17.67
N VAL A 802 -6.18 -4.44 18.04
CA VAL A 802 -7.38 -3.96 18.75
C VAL A 802 -8.64 -4.17 17.91
N GLY A 803 -8.58 -3.85 16.60
CA GLY A 803 -9.69 -4.08 15.67
C GLY A 803 -10.13 -5.54 15.55
N MET A 804 -9.27 -6.49 15.93
CA MET A 804 -9.59 -7.92 16.02
C MET A 804 -9.81 -8.41 17.45
N GLY A 805 -9.90 -7.53 18.47
CA GLY A 805 -10.10 -7.94 19.84
C GLY A 805 -8.87 -8.55 20.53
N ILE A 806 -7.65 -8.37 19.98
CA ILE A 806 -6.39 -8.78 20.62
C ILE A 806 -5.84 -7.60 21.40
N VAL A 807 -5.54 -7.79 22.69
CA VAL A 807 -5.05 -6.73 23.57
C VAL A 807 -3.54 -6.49 23.39
N PRO A 808 -3.10 -5.33 22.92
CA PRO A 808 -1.68 -4.99 22.84
C PRO A 808 -1.21 -4.41 24.19
N LEU A 809 -0.20 -5.02 24.78
CA LEU A 809 0.39 -4.65 26.06
C LEU A 809 1.85 -4.24 25.86
N GLN A 810 2.22 -3.06 26.28
CA GLN A 810 3.57 -2.55 26.14
C GLN A 810 4.34 -2.62 27.46
N PHE A 811 5.55 -3.19 27.45
CA PHE A 811 6.44 -3.15 28.61
C PHE A 811 6.73 -1.72 29.05
N LEU A 812 6.87 -1.50 30.35
CA LEU A 812 7.29 -0.21 30.88
C LEU A 812 8.71 0.16 30.40
N PRO A 813 9.07 1.45 30.33
CA PRO A 813 10.39 1.86 29.87
C PRO A 813 11.52 1.16 30.65
N GLY A 814 12.43 0.54 29.91
CA GLY A 814 13.55 -0.25 30.47
C GLY A 814 13.21 -1.70 30.83
N GLN A 815 11.95 -2.13 30.66
CA GLN A 815 11.56 -3.52 30.80
C GLN A 815 11.50 -4.21 29.43
N SER A 816 11.85 -5.48 29.42
CA SER A 816 11.78 -6.40 28.28
C SER A 816 11.66 -7.83 28.79
N CYS A 817 11.44 -8.78 27.87
CA CYS A 817 11.49 -10.20 28.25
C CYS A 817 12.80 -10.58 28.94
N GLU A 818 13.93 -10.04 28.48
CA GLU A 818 15.27 -10.32 29.00
C GLU A 818 15.46 -9.72 30.40
N THR A 819 15.04 -8.46 30.61
CA THR A 819 15.23 -7.78 31.91
C THR A 819 14.32 -8.37 33.01
N LEU A 820 13.14 -8.85 32.61
CA LEU A 820 12.19 -9.55 33.53
C LEU A 820 12.48 -11.05 33.67
N GLY A 821 13.41 -11.59 32.88
CA GLY A 821 13.75 -13.02 32.90
C GLY A 821 12.67 -13.93 32.37
N LEU A 822 11.81 -13.42 31.49
CA LEU A 822 10.76 -14.20 30.82
C LEU A 822 11.39 -15.01 29.69
N ASN A 823 11.23 -16.33 29.73
CA ASN A 823 11.76 -17.23 28.73
C ASN A 823 10.69 -17.82 27.81
N GLY A 824 9.39 -17.59 28.11
CA GLY A 824 8.24 -18.04 27.35
C GLY A 824 7.66 -19.39 27.80
N THR A 825 8.22 -20.00 28.86
CA THR A 825 7.66 -21.25 29.44
C THR A 825 6.61 -20.95 30.50
N GLU A 826 6.44 -19.71 30.88
CA GLU A 826 5.52 -19.23 31.90
C GLU A 826 4.06 -19.50 31.49
N THR A 827 3.20 -19.56 32.50
CA THR A 827 1.76 -19.39 32.37
C THR A 827 1.42 -17.98 32.78
N PHE A 828 0.57 -17.28 32.01
CA PHE A 828 0.27 -15.86 32.19
C PHE A 828 -1.18 -15.66 32.59
N ASP A 829 -1.43 -14.85 33.64
CA ASP A 829 -2.70 -14.23 33.92
C ASP A 829 -2.60 -12.73 33.66
N ILE A 830 -3.59 -12.15 32.97
CA ILE A 830 -3.64 -10.75 32.58
C ILE A 830 -4.97 -10.18 33.07
N ASP A 831 -4.91 -9.19 33.94
CA ASP A 831 -6.08 -8.58 34.56
C ASP A 831 -6.60 -7.44 33.67
N LEU A 832 -7.82 -7.59 33.12
CA LEU A 832 -8.46 -6.65 32.22
C LEU A 832 -9.81 -6.11 32.78
N GLU A 833 -10.14 -6.35 34.04
CA GLU A 833 -11.47 -6.00 34.59
C GLU A 833 -11.78 -4.50 34.52
N ASP A 834 -10.77 -3.64 34.69
CA ASP A 834 -10.90 -2.18 34.66
C ASP A 834 -10.16 -1.59 33.44
N LEU A 835 -10.38 -2.14 32.23
CA LEU A 835 -9.70 -1.71 31.03
C LEU A 835 -10.13 -0.29 30.61
N GLU A 836 -9.18 0.64 30.63
CA GLU A 836 -9.32 2.02 30.17
C GLU A 836 -8.21 2.34 29.14
N PRO A 837 -8.37 3.39 28.34
CA PRO A 837 -7.32 3.81 27.41
C PRO A 837 -5.99 4.09 28.14
N ARG A 838 -4.91 3.45 27.66
CA ARG A 838 -3.54 3.61 28.18
C ARG A 838 -3.38 3.30 29.68
N CYS A 839 -4.31 2.55 30.28
CA CYS A 839 -4.20 2.15 31.68
C CYS A 839 -3.02 1.19 31.93
N PRO A 840 -2.49 1.15 33.14
CA PRO A 840 -1.60 0.08 33.55
C PRO A 840 -2.37 -1.23 33.67
N VAL A 841 -1.84 -2.31 33.09
CA VAL A 841 -2.40 -3.66 33.16
C VAL A 841 -1.42 -4.57 33.87
N ARG A 842 -1.89 -5.24 34.92
CA ARG A 842 -1.10 -6.21 35.69
C ARG A 842 -1.02 -7.53 34.97
N VAL A 843 0.20 -8.00 34.74
CA VAL A 843 0.51 -9.33 34.23
C VAL A 843 1.17 -10.16 35.32
N THR A 844 0.65 -11.36 35.55
CA THR A 844 1.24 -12.33 36.45
C THR A 844 1.78 -13.51 35.67
N ALA A 845 3.06 -13.79 35.77
CA ALA A 845 3.72 -14.92 35.14
C ALA A 845 4.11 -15.98 36.17
N TYR A 846 3.77 -17.24 35.91
CA TYR A 846 4.09 -18.36 36.78
C TYR A 846 5.06 -19.31 36.10
N ARG A 847 6.15 -19.67 36.80
CA ARG A 847 7.13 -20.64 36.37
C ARG A 847 7.73 -21.40 37.55
N ASP A 848 7.71 -22.72 37.51
CA ASP A 848 8.32 -23.59 38.51
C ASP A 848 7.86 -23.28 39.95
N GLY A 849 6.58 -22.90 40.13
CA GLY A 849 6.00 -22.53 41.41
C GLY A 849 6.38 -21.10 41.88
N GLN A 850 7.14 -20.37 41.10
CA GLN A 850 7.46 -18.96 41.35
C GLN A 850 6.47 -18.05 40.62
N LYS A 851 6.13 -16.92 41.23
CA LYS A 851 5.25 -15.87 40.73
C LYS A 851 6.08 -14.64 40.43
N LEU A 852 5.97 -14.09 39.22
CA LEU A 852 6.47 -12.78 38.84
C LEU A 852 5.30 -11.89 38.45
N GLU A 853 5.18 -10.73 39.10
CA GLU A 853 4.20 -9.70 38.76
C GLU A 853 4.90 -8.49 38.16
N PHE A 854 4.36 -7.98 37.06
CA PHE A 854 4.82 -6.77 36.41
C PHE A 854 3.66 -6.01 35.78
N ASP A 855 3.81 -4.70 35.65
CA ASP A 855 2.83 -3.85 35.00
C ASP A 855 3.26 -3.58 33.55
N THR A 856 2.28 -3.49 32.68
CA THR A 856 2.40 -3.08 31.29
C THR A 856 1.48 -1.88 31.03
N ILE A 857 1.68 -1.16 29.96
CA ILE A 857 0.73 -0.16 29.45
C ILE A 857 -0.17 -0.81 28.41
N CYS A 858 -1.47 -0.77 28.63
CA CYS A 858 -2.44 -1.14 27.59
C CYS A 858 -2.36 -0.15 26.44
N ARG A 859 -2.22 -0.66 25.21
CA ARG A 859 -2.18 0.15 24.01
C ARG A 859 -3.52 0.13 23.27
N VAL A 860 -4.60 0.13 24.05
CA VAL A 860 -5.91 0.66 23.66
C VAL A 860 -5.81 2.16 23.89
N ASP A 861 -5.80 2.96 22.83
CA ASP A 861 -5.37 4.35 22.92
C ASP A 861 -6.56 5.34 23.03
N VAL A 862 -7.76 4.95 22.61
CA VAL A 862 -8.99 5.77 22.64
C VAL A 862 -10.18 5.00 23.26
N PRO A 863 -11.20 5.71 23.82
CA PRO A 863 -12.35 5.06 24.46
C PRO A 863 -13.12 4.09 23.55
N ALA A 864 -13.32 4.42 22.27
CA ALA A 864 -14.01 3.56 21.32
C ALA A 864 -13.32 2.19 21.12
N GLU A 865 -12.00 2.12 21.30
CA GLU A 865 -11.24 0.88 21.20
C GLU A 865 -11.50 -0.08 22.37
N VAL A 866 -11.90 0.45 23.54
CA VAL A 866 -12.35 -0.39 24.68
C VAL A 866 -13.61 -1.15 24.27
N ASP A 867 -14.56 -0.47 23.59
CA ASP A 867 -15.76 -1.12 23.06
C ASP A 867 -15.42 -2.18 22.01
N TYR A 868 -14.39 -1.95 21.19
CA TYR A 868 -13.94 -2.96 20.19
C TYR A 868 -13.43 -4.22 20.90
N ILE A 869 -12.60 -4.08 21.94
CA ILE A 869 -12.12 -5.23 22.75
C ILE A 869 -13.30 -5.96 23.40
N ALA A 870 -14.24 -5.22 24.03
CA ALA A 870 -15.42 -5.81 24.68
C ALA A 870 -16.27 -6.63 23.70
N ASN A 871 -16.37 -6.17 22.45
CA ASN A 871 -17.18 -6.82 21.40
C ASN A 871 -16.44 -7.95 20.67
N GLY A 872 -15.15 -8.17 20.94
CA GLY A 872 -14.32 -9.13 20.21
C GLY A 872 -13.82 -8.64 18.86
N GLY A 873 -13.94 -7.33 18.56
CA GLY A 873 -13.47 -6.66 17.37
C GLY A 873 -14.37 -5.54 16.87
N ILE A 874 -13.82 -4.70 16.02
CA ILE A 874 -14.52 -3.51 15.47
C ILE A 874 -15.71 -3.91 14.58
N LEU A 875 -15.59 -4.98 13.78
CA LEU A 875 -16.67 -5.42 12.90
C LEU A 875 -17.83 -6.03 13.70
N GLN A 876 -17.55 -6.76 14.77
CA GLN A 876 -18.55 -7.28 15.69
C GLN A 876 -19.28 -6.14 16.40
N TYR A 877 -18.55 -5.13 16.89
CA TYR A 877 -19.12 -3.93 17.48
C TYR A 877 -20.08 -3.22 16.52
N VAL A 878 -19.64 -2.98 15.29
CA VAL A 878 -20.45 -2.33 14.26
C VAL A 878 -21.69 -3.16 13.92
N LEU A 879 -21.51 -4.47 13.75
CA LEU A 879 -22.61 -5.37 13.37
C LEU A 879 -23.72 -5.35 14.44
N ARG A 880 -23.35 -5.42 15.73
CA ARG A 880 -24.34 -5.33 16.83
C ARG A 880 -25.09 -3.99 16.79
N ARG A 881 -24.38 -2.85 16.66
CA ARG A 881 -25.01 -1.52 16.57
C ARG A 881 -25.94 -1.38 15.36
N MET A 882 -25.56 -1.92 14.20
CA MET A 882 -26.42 -1.88 13.00
C MET A 882 -27.61 -2.82 13.13
N ALA A 883 -27.50 -3.85 13.96
CA ALA A 883 -28.58 -4.82 14.21
C ALA A 883 -29.53 -4.40 15.35
N GLU A 884 -29.19 -3.41 16.16
CA GLU A 884 -30.14 -2.78 17.11
C GLU A 884 -31.22 -1.99 16.34
#